data_5fe88415d573d37d757cf66a0a9b97c3
#
_entry.id   5fe88415d573d37d757cf66a0a9b97c3
#
_cell.length_a   1.000
_cell.length_b   1.000
_cell.length_c   1.000
_cell.angle_alpha   90.00
_cell.angle_beta   90.00
_cell.angle_gamma   90.00
#
_symmetry.space_group_name_H-M   'P 1'
#
loop_
_entity.id
_entity.type
_entity.pdbx_description
1 polymer ?
#
loop_
_entity_poly.entity_id
_entity_poly.type
_entity_poly.pdbx_seq_one_letter_code
_entity_poly.pdbx_strand_id
1 'polypeptide(L)'
;MKHILIVALIAVLSLALWGCADESAEPTPDRPAIEKTVAVVLPMENGLDAHWKRIFTLLDHNIEMALSSSEKTIRLKIEYYDESTEDLEQLSQNLSVREDLYAVVGGLYSENARTLASNLCRAGVTFFTLATTEELVRGFASTGNLWAMTETDITQSEVLLSKVVNYGGESVALIANETDPYGKTFVDWFAFQAKELGLDVKGLFIYSGADIATAARNASESGADYVICAPSHVQDISTVVDAFNSVSGPAPRLLFSDIGYGSDVIEQLGKKAEGIEGVCFGANPESGFDVSYETFFGVAPTVGSAQLYDAGMLIAYAIWFQELHPGTILRDALRDIVDGRDFNMGSWMGEDMRNVITALTKGDAPYVRGASGWLDFDSKVYTNVLSTIYYNYKVYDGRYIILDYNTADGGNRTDATLAGWNWKATQMQDFGTGNGGVSYAPLTRHQALLVATSTGWSNYRHQADVLAIYQLLKEHGYTDDNIILIMADDIAGNSNNPEPGTVRVTPGGSNLYTDVHIDYHLSDIKPDDFCNILAGNATGTTPNVLTGDESTNLFVFWSGHGTPGALCWDEITNGLTSAQMNATLTRLASRNGYRKLAMFVETCYSGSVFECCTGFPGMVFYTAANPNETSKADVFNTDLGIWMSNRFTSTLIENLTNKSVISMRDLYNRLFINTVGSHVMVYNAENFGNLYNSSMDEFINP
;
A
#
# COMPACT_ATOMS: atom_id res chain seq x y z
N MET A 1 1.04 38.15 10.02
CA MET A 1 2.33 37.87 10.65
C MET A 1 2.39 36.53 11.41
N LYS A 2 1.32 36.00 11.99
CA LYS A 2 1.35 34.68 12.66
C LYS A 2 1.37 33.47 11.69
N HIS A 3 0.78 33.58 10.51
CA HIS A 3 0.80 32.51 9.51
C HIS A 3 2.13 32.36 8.75
N ILE A 4 2.91 33.42 8.65
CA ILE A 4 4.23 33.38 8.02
C ILE A 4 5.29 32.73 8.94
N LEU A 5 5.10 32.81 10.26
CA LEU A 5 6.00 32.15 11.22
C LEU A 5 5.78 30.62 11.28
N ILE A 6 4.56 30.14 11.06
CA ILE A 6 4.24 28.70 11.08
C ILE A 6 4.80 28.02 9.82
N VAL A 7 4.68 28.65 8.66
CA VAL A 7 5.26 28.12 7.40
C VAL A 7 6.79 28.13 7.45
N ALA A 8 7.41 29.14 8.08
CA ALA A 8 8.85 29.17 8.27
C ALA A 8 9.34 28.13 9.30
N LEU A 9 8.52 27.75 10.29
CA LEU A 9 8.88 26.72 11.28
C LEU A 9 8.77 25.31 10.68
N ILE A 10 7.78 25.06 9.81
CA ILE A 10 7.64 23.80 9.08
C ILE A 10 8.74 23.63 8.04
N ALA A 11 9.15 24.71 7.35
CA ALA A 11 10.27 24.68 6.42
C ALA A 11 11.64 24.50 7.11
N VAL A 12 11.78 24.93 8.36
CA VAL A 12 12.99 24.71 9.16
C VAL A 12 13.01 23.32 9.78
N LEU A 13 11.84 22.72 10.14
CA LEU A 13 11.77 21.34 10.58
C LEU A 13 12.00 20.35 9.42
N SER A 14 11.53 20.64 8.21
CA SER A 14 11.83 19.79 7.04
C SER A 14 13.30 19.86 6.61
N LEU A 15 13.98 21.00 6.83
CA LEU A 15 15.42 21.12 6.64
C LEU A 15 16.25 20.50 7.78
N ALA A 16 15.66 20.35 8.99
CA ALA A 16 16.33 19.70 10.12
C ALA A 16 16.24 18.15 10.05
N LEU A 17 15.25 17.60 9.35
CA LEU A 17 15.19 16.15 9.04
C LEU A 17 16.18 15.74 7.93
N TRP A 18 16.70 16.69 7.16
CA TRP A 18 17.83 16.49 6.24
C TRP A 18 19.20 16.62 6.94
N GLY A 19 19.23 17.04 8.20
CA GLY A 19 20.44 17.34 8.97
C GLY A 19 20.85 16.30 10.01
N CYS A 20 20.15 15.17 10.13
CA CYS A 20 20.61 14.04 10.92
C CYS A 20 21.25 12.95 10.06
N ALA A 21 21.97 13.33 9.02
CA ALA A 21 23.08 12.52 8.53
C ALA A 21 24.21 12.73 9.53
N ASP A 22 24.64 11.64 10.10
CA ASP A 22 25.77 11.52 11.02
C ASP A 22 26.94 12.41 10.60
N GLU A 23 27.25 13.48 11.34
CA GLU A 23 28.43 14.33 11.10
C GLU A 23 29.76 13.58 11.34
N SER A 24 29.70 12.28 11.63
CA SER A 24 30.86 11.41 11.79
C SER A 24 31.00 10.38 10.66
N ALA A 25 30.12 10.34 9.69
CA ALA A 25 30.37 9.55 8.48
C ALA A 25 31.47 10.27 7.67
N GLU A 26 32.66 9.67 7.62
CA GLU A 26 33.66 10.06 6.63
C GLU A 26 32.94 10.14 5.25
N PRO A 27 33.20 11.20 4.44
CA PRO A 27 32.57 11.30 3.14
C PRO A 27 32.85 9.98 2.42
N THR A 28 31.79 9.27 2.03
CA THR A 28 31.90 8.05 1.24
C THR A 28 32.80 8.36 0.06
N PRO A 29 33.89 7.61 -0.15
CA PRO A 29 34.82 7.89 -1.24
C PRO A 29 34.02 7.96 -2.53
N ASP A 30 34.33 8.94 -3.40
CA ASP A 30 33.68 9.19 -4.67
C ASP A 30 33.83 7.91 -5.53
N ARG A 31 32.82 7.04 -5.46
CA ARG A 31 32.85 5.74 -6.13
C ARG A 31 32.62 5.96 -7.61
N PRO A 32 33.35 5.27 -8.51
CA PRO A 32 33.10 5.32 -9.94
C PRO A 32 31.63 4.99 -10.25
N ALA A 33 30.95 5.87 -10.96
CA ALA A 33 29.57 5.67 -11.37
C ALA A 33 29.51 5.15 -12.82
N ILE A 34 28.65 4.13 -13.04
CA ILE A 34 28.24 3.72 -14.38
C ILE A 34 27.09 4.65 -14.76
N GLU A 35 27.37 5.67 -15.57
CA GLU A 35 26.37 6.66 -15.97
C GLU A 35 25.66 6.25 -17.26
N LYS A 36 24.31 6.36 -17.26
CA LYS A 36 23.49 6.11 -18.45
C LYS A 36 22.41 7.19 -18.55
N THR A 37 22.18 7.67 -19.77
CA THR A 37 21.15 8.66 -20.06
C THR A 37 19.82 7.98 -20.38
N VAL A 38 18.76 8.36 -19.67
CA VAL A 38 17.39 7.90 -19.89
C VAL A 38 16.50 9.10 -20.18
N ALA A 39 15.77 9.06 -21.29
CA ALA A 39 14.76 10.06 -21.60
C ALA A 39 13.41 9.65 -20.99
N VAL A 40 12.79 10.57 -20.27
CA VAL A 40 11.45 10.41 -19.68
C VAL A 40 10.51 11.34 -20.42
N VAL A 41 9.54 10.76 -21.15
CA VAL A 41 8.57 11.47 -21.98
C VAL A 41 7.17 11.25 -21.40
N LEU A 42 6.71 12.16 -20.58
CA LEU A 42 5.45 12.07 -19.81
C LEU A 42 4.78 13.46 -19.72
N PRO A 43 3.47 13.54 -19.41
CA PRO A 43 2.82 14.83 -19.19
C PRO A 43 3.44 15.53 -17.97
N MET A 44 3.75 16.83 -18.09
CA MET A 44 4.42 17.61 -17.05
C MET A 44 3.52 18.64 -16.38
N GLU A 45 2.28 18.79 -16.84
CA GLU A 45 1.31 19.75 -16.33
C GLU A 45 0.72 19.33 -14.97
N ASN A 46 0.04 20.26 -14.31
CA ASN A 46 -0.72 20.03 -13.07
C ASN A 46 0.09 19.35 -11.95
N GLY A 47 1.40 19.62 -11.87
CA GLY A 47 2.28 19.09 -10.84
C GLY A 47 2.78 17.65 -11.08
N LEU A 48 2.42 17.02 -12.20
CA LEU A 48 2.87 15.67 -12.55
C LEU A 48 4.39 15.59 -12.70
N ASP A 49 5.04 16.65 -13.21
CA ASP A 49 6.49 16.72 -13.31
C ASP A 49 7.19 16.46 -11.96
N ALA A 50 6.62 16.97 -10.87
CA ALA A 50 7.15 16.75 -9.53
C ALA A 50 7.01 15.29 -9.09
N HIS A 51 5.89 14.62 -9.45
CA HIS A 51 5.71 13.19 -9.17
C HIS A 51 6.73 12.33 -9.91
N TRP A 52 6.96 12.58 -11.20
CA TRP A 52 7.95 11.81 -11.98
C TRP A 52 9.37 11.97 -11.44
N LYS A 53 9.75 13.18 -11.07
CA LYS A 53 11.07 13.47 -10.45
C LYS A 53 11.24 12.75 -9.11
N ARG A 54 10.18 12.68 -8.28
CA ARG A 54 10.21 11.96 -7.01
C ARG A 54 10.46 10.46 -7.19
N ILE A 55 9.87 9.84 -8.22
CA ILE A 55 10.07 8.42 -8.50
C ILE A 55 11.54 8.11 -8.77
N PHE A 56 12.19 8.89 -9.63
CA PHE A 56 13.61 8.71 -9.91
C PHE A 56 14.52 9.10 -8.73
N THR A 57 14.08 10.04 -7.88
CA THR A 57 14.78 10.35 -6.61
C THR A 57 14.72 9.15 -5.65
N LEU A 58 13.57 8.51 -5.52
CA LEU A 58 13.41 7.31 -4.69
C LEU A 58 14.22 6.13 -5.25
N LEU A 59 14.21 5.97 -6.58
CA LEU A 59 15.01 4.95 -7.25
C LEU A 59 16.51 5.15 -7.04
N ASP A 60 17.02 6.38 -7.21
CA ASP A 60 18.42 6.71 -6.99
C ASP A 60 18.86 6.42 -5.56
N HIS A 61 18.03 6.79 -4.58
CA HIS A 61 18.25 6.44 -3.18
C HIS A 61 18.36 4.93 -2.95
N ASN A 62 17.47 4.14 -3.53
CA ASN A 62 17.48 2.68 -3.39
C ASN A 62 18.66 2.03 -4.12
N ILE A 63 19.07 2.54 -5.27
CA ILE A 63 20.29 2.10 -6.00
C ILE A 63 21.53 2.35 -5.12
N GLU A 64 21.67 3.52 -4.55
CA GLU A 64 22.79 3.84 -3.66
C GLU A 64 22.82 2.94 -2.41
N MET A 65 21.67 2.66 -1.82
CA MET A 65 21.55 1.70 -0.72
C MET A 65 21.96 0.28 -1.16
N ALA A 66 21.48 -0.17 -2.31
CA ALA A 66 21.76 -1.50 -2.85
C ALA A 66 23.24 -1.71 -3.12
N LEU A 67 23.90 -0.71 -3.67
CA LEU A 67 25.30 -0.74 -4.07
C LEU A 67 26.26 -0.15 -3.03
N SER A 68 25.80 0.17 -1.81
CA SER A 68 26.62 0.83 -0.77
C SER A 68 27.92 0.12 -0.45
N SER A 69 28.00 -1.20 -0.60
CA SER A 69 29.20 -2.03 -0.38
C SER A 69 29.94 -2.40 -1.67
N SER A 70 29.49 -1.90 -2.83
CA SER A 70 30.11 -2.19 -4.14
C SER A 70 31.19 -1.17 -4.48
N GLU A 71 32.18 -1.59 -5.30
CA GLU A 71 33.25 -0.70 -5.78
C GLU A 71 32.75 0.37 -6.77
N LYS A 72 31.59 0.14 -7.41
CA LYS A 72 30.94 1.01 -8.37
C LYS A 72 29.49 1.26 -7.96
N THR A 73 28.94 2.39 -8.38
CA THR A 73 27.50 2.69 -8.31
C THR A 73 26.91 2.87 -9.71
N ILE A 74 25.58 2.94 -9.80
CA ILE A 74 24.86 3.27 -11.03
C ILE A 74 24.26 4.66 -10.87
N ARG A 75 24.36 5.50 -11.88
CA ARG A 75 23.72 6.81 -11.93
C ARG A 75 22.93 6.97 -13.23
N LEU A 76 21.62 7.16 -13.07
CA LEU A 76 20.74 7.47 -14.18
C LEU A 76 20.70 8.99 -14.39
N LYS A 77 21.17 9.45 -15.55
CA LYS A 77 20.99 10.83 -15.97
C LYS A 77 19.62 10.94 -16.64
N ILE A 78 18.64 11.52 -15.94
CA ILE A 78 17.27 11.63 -16.44
C ILE A 78 17.09 12.94 -17.20
N GLU A 79 16.61 12.83 -18.43
CA GLU A 79 16.21 13.96 -19.28
C GLU A 79 14.69 13.94 -19.44
N TYR A 80 14.01 15.00 -19.02
CA TYR A 80 12.54 15.08 -19.02
C TYR A 80 12.05 15.85 -20.25
N TYR A 81 11.02 15.31 -20.89
CA TYR A 81 10.33 15.89 -22.04
C TYR A 81 8.83 15.82 -21.77
N ASP A 82 8.13 16.93 -22.03
CA ASP A 82 6.68 17.02 -21.82
C ASP A 82 5.92 16.46 -23.02
N GLU A 83 5.32 15.30 -22.89
CA GLU A 83 4.56 14.66 -23.98
C GLU A 83 3.31 15.46 -24.42
N SER A 84 2.86 16.43 -23.60
CA SER A 84 1.69 17.26 -23.93
C SER A 84 2.03 18.46 -24.81
N THR A 85 3.29 18.90 -24.81
CA THR A 85 3.71 20.14 -25.49
C THR A 85 4.77 19.93 -26.57
N GLU A 86 5.50 18.81 -26.57
CA GLU A 86 6.52 18.48 -27.55
C GLU A 86 5.91 18.02 -28.89
N ASP A 87 6.60 18.30 -30.00
CA ASP A 87 6.38 17.58 -31.24
C ASP A 87 6.97 16.17 -31.13
N LEU A 88 6.12 15.21 -30.75
CA LEU A 88 6.55 13.85 -30.42
C LEU A 88 7.11 13.09 -31.63
N GLU A 89 6.64 13.40 -32.85
CA GLU A 89 7.20 12.82 -34.07
C GLU A 89 8.65 13.28 -34.25
N GLN A 90 8.92 14.57 -34.12
CA GLN A 90 10.28 15.11 -34.21
C GLN A 90 11.16 14.70 -33.03
N LEU A 91 10.59 14.70 -31.83
CA LEU A 91 11.30 14.27 -30.61
C LEU A 91 11.76 12.80 -30.73
N SER A 92 10.84 11.91 -31.09
CA SER A 92 11.17 10.48 -31.22
C SER A 92 12.18 10.18 -32.31
N GLN A 93 12.14 10.92 -33.43
CA GLN A 93 13.16 10.86 -34.48
C GLN A 93 14.53 11.31 -33.94
N ASN A 94 14.60 12.41 -33.22
CA ASN A 94 15.82 12.92 -32.60
C ASN A 94 16.40 11.94 -31.57
N LEU A 95 15.55 11.39 -30.70
CA LEU A 95 15.96 10.41 -29.70
C LEU A 95 16.43 9.10 -30.33
N SER A 96 15.84 8.67 -31.45
CA SER A 96 16.15 7.41 -32.11
C SER A 96 17.57 7.32 -32.69
N VAL A 97 18.23 8.46 -32.93
CA VAL A 97 19.56 8.54 -33.49
C VAL A 97 20.66 8.91 -32.47
N ARG A 98 20.29 9.08 -31.19
CA ARG A 98 21.24 9.44 -30.13
C ARG A 98 22.07 8.24 -29.68
N GLU A 99 23.38 8.32 -29.81
CA GLU A 99 24.32 7.28 -29.37
C GLU A 99 24.49 7.22 -27.84
N ASP A 100 24.26 8.34 -27.15
CA ASP A 100 24.36 8.45 -25.67
C ASP A 100 23.09 8.04 -24.94
N LEU A 101 21.98 7.84 -25.66
CA LEU A 101 20.71 7.45 -25.09
C LEU A 101 20.67 5.94 -24.79
N TYR A 102 20.35 5.59 -23.56
CA TYR A 102 20.29 4.20 -23.13
C TYR A 102 18.89 3.59 -23.27
N ALA A 103 17.86 4.33 -22.85
CA ALA A 103 16.46 3.93 -22.94
C ALA A 103 15.54 5.15 -22.96
N VAL A 104 14.30 4.93 -23.40
CA VAL A 104 13.20 5.89 -23.25
C VAL A 104 12.13 5.27 -22.34
N VAL A 105 11.57 6.06 -21.44
CA VAL A 105 10.48 5.66 -20.55
C VAL A 105 9.36 6.69 -20.66
N GLY A 106 8.11 6.27 -20.83
CA GLY A 106 6.99 7.22 -20.88
C GLY A 106 5.85 6.79 -21.78
N GLY A 107 5.19 7.78 -22.38
CA GLY A 107 3.98 7.52 -23.15
C GLY A 107 2.82 7.09 -22.24
N LEU A 108 2.30 8.02 -21.45
CA LEU A 108 1.14 7.78 -20.61
C LEU A 108 -0.15 7.69 -21.45
N TYR A 109 -0.26 8.56 -22.43
CA TYR A 109 -1.38 8.55 -23.37
C TYR A 109 -1.11 7.66 -24.58
N SER A 110 -2.08 6.84 -24.95
CA SER A 110 -1.91 5.77 -25.96
C SER A 110 -1.51 6.27 -27.34
N GLU A 111 -2.05 7.40 -27.81
CA GLU A 111 -1.68 8.00 -29.09
C GLU A 111 -0.23 8.48 -29.08
N ASN A 112 0.20 9.10 -27.97
CA ASN A 112 1.57 9.58 -27.78
C ASN A 112 2.55 8.41 -27.74
N ALA A 113 2.24 7.37 -26.97
CA ALA A 113 3.04 6.14 -26.90
C ALA A 113 3.21 5.48 -28.29
N ARG A 114 2.15 5.45 -29.09
CA ARG A 114 2.21 4.93 -30.47
C ARG A 114 3.14 5.74 -31.36
N THR A 115 3.07 7.07 -31.26
CA THR A 115 3.94 7.98 -32.01
C THR A 115 5.41 7.75 -31.64
N LEU A 116 5.72 7.71 -30.33
CA LEU A 116 7.07 7.42 -29.82
C LEU A 116 7.56 6.06 -30.31
N ALA A 117 6.79 4.99 -30.12
CA ALA A 117 7.17 3.63 -30.47
C ALA A 117 7.47 3.47 -31.97
N SER A 118 6.80 4.22 -32.86
CA SER A 118 6.95 4.09 -34.29
C SER A 118 8.36 4.45 -34.79
N ASN A 119 9.06 5.35 -34.14
CA ASN A 119 10.42 5.72 -34.43
C ASN A 119 11.42 4.97 -33.52
N LEU A 120 11.19 4.95 -32.20
CA LEU A 120 12.13 4.38 -31.23
C LEU A 120 12.30 2.87 -31.39
N CYS A 121 11.20 2.10 -31.33
CA CYS A 121 11.27 0.64 -31.37
C CYS A 121 11.82 0.11 -32.68
N ARG A 122 11.53 0.75 -33.82
CA ARG A 122 12.04 0.36 -35.12
C ARG A 122 13.54 0.70 -35.32
N ALA A 123 14.00 1.76 -34.64
CA ALA A 123 15.42 2.12 -34.62
C ALA A 123 16.24 1.25 -33.65
N GLY A 124 15.62 0.39 -32.88
CA GLY A 124 16.29 -0.48 -31.90
C GLY A 124 16.48 0.15 -30.53
N VAL A 125 15.83 1.31 -30.23
CA VAL A 125 15.84 1.93 -28.92
C VAL A 125 14.80 1.23 -28.05
N THR A 126 15.20 0.78 -26.87
CA THR A 126 14.28 0.19 -25.89
C THR A 126 13.38 1.26 -25.30
N PHE A 127 12.08 1.04 -25.43
CA PHE A 127 11.04 1.94 -24.97
C PHE A 127 10.15 1.25 -23.95
N PHE A 128 10.16 1.76 -22.71
CA PHE A 128 9.24 1.37 -21.63
C PHE A 128 8.02 2.27 -21.65
N THR A 129 6.84 1.69 -21.78
CA THR A 129 5.59 2.48 -21.87
C THR A 129 4.61 2.13 -20.74
N LEU A 130 3.82 3.14 -20.35
CA LEU A 130 2.69 2.98 -19.43
C LEU A 130 1.37 2.76 -20.19
N ALA A 131 1.30 3.10 -21.46
CA ALA A 131 0.15 2.85 -22.33
C ALA A 131 0.22 1.46 -22.96
N THR A 132 -0.90 0.76 -23.03
CA THR A 132 -0.95 -0.66 -23.38
C THR A 132 -2.14 -1.04 -24.26
N THR A 133 -2.51 -0.16 -25.22
CA THR A 133 -3.55 -0.52 -26.18
C THR A 133 -3.17 -1.74 -27.03
N GLU A 134 -4.17 -2.50 -27.46
CA GLU A 134 -3.99 -3.65 -28.34
C GLU A 134 -3.17 -3.29 -29.59
N GLU A 135 -3.49 -2.16 -30.24
CA GLU A 135 -2.79 -1.69 -31.45
C GLU A 135 -1.31 -1.45 -31.19
N LEU A 136 -0.96 -0.81 -30.06
CA LEU A 136 0.41 -0.54 -29.69
C LEU A 136 1.19 -1.84 -29.45
N VAL A 137 0.68 -2.71 -28.60
CA VAL A 137 1.35 -3.96 -28.24
C VAL A 137 1.53 -4.85 -29.45
N ARG A 138 0.49 -5.09 -30.25
CA ARG A 138 0.58 -5.90 -31.49
C ARG A 138 1.48 -5.29 -32.55
N GLY A 139 1.44 -3.96 -32.69
CA GLY A 139 2.23 -3.24 -33.71
C GLY A 139 3.73 -3.33 -33.52
N PHE A 140 4.20 -3.44 -32.30
CA PHE A 140 5.62 -3.37 -31.97
C PHE A 140 6.21 -4.61 -31.28
N ALA A 141 5.40 -5.62 -30.96
CA ALA A 141 5.86 -6.86 -30.30
C ALA A 141 7.04 -7.51 -31.01
N SER A 142 7.03 -7.54 -32.35
CA SER A 142 8.09 -8.18 -33.16
C SER A 142 9.43 -7.44 -33.11
N THR A 143 9.48 -6.19 -32.62
CA THR A 143 10.74 -5.44 -32.52
C THR A 143 11.58 -5.89 -31.33
N GLY A 144 10.95 -6.41 -30.28
CA GLY A 144 11.58 -6.74 -29.00
C GLY A 144 12.06 -5.53 -28.20
N ASN A 145 11.72 -4.31 -28.64
CA ASN A 145 12.16 -3.06 -28.00
C ASN A 145 11.02 -2.32 -27.30
N LEU A 146 9.76 -2.77 -27.41
CA LEU A 146 8.64 -2.25 -26.64
C LEU A 146 8.48 -3.07 -25.35
N TRP A 147 8.50 -2.39 -24.22
CA TRP A 147 8.34 -2.95 -22.88
C TRP A 147 7.19 -2.23 -22.15
N ALA A 148 5.99 -2.78 -22.25
CA ALA A 148 4.81 -2.22 -21.59
C ALA A 148 4.73 -2.74 -20.14
N MET A 149 4.61 -1.81 -19.22
CA MET A 149 4.73 -2.07 -17.77
C MET A 149 3.39 -2.43 -17.12
N THR A 150 2.34 -2.64 -17.90
CA THR A 150 1.02 -3.09 -17.46
C THR A 150 0.45 -4.10 -18.46
N GLU A 151 -0.60 -4.81 -18.03
CA GLU A 151 -1.47 -5.57 -18.93
C GLU A 151 -2.18 -4.63 -19.93
N THR A 152 -2.72 -5.20 -21.00
CA THR A 152 -3.39 -4.42 -22.04
C THR A 152 -4.72 -3.83 -21.57
N ASP A 153 -5.18 -2.75 -22.22
CA ASP A 153 -6.48 -2.12 -21.94
C ASP A 153 -7.67 -3.06 -22.19
N ILE A 154 -7.46 -4.14 -22.96
CA ILE A 154 -8.42 -5.25 -23.05
C ILE A 154 -8.68 -5.85 -21.66
N THR A 155 -7.62 -6.05 -20.90
CA THR A 155 -7.67 -6.56 -19.53
C THR A 155 -8.34 -5.55 -18.62
N GLN A 156 -8.02 -4.25 -18.73
CA GLN A 156 -8.67 -3.21 -17.92
C GLN A 156 -10.19 -3.17 -18.14
N SER A 157 -10.65 -3.27 -19.39
CA SER A 157 -12.09 -3.36 -19.72
C SER A 157 -12.74 -4.55 -19.01
N GLU A 158 -12.08 -5.70 -19.03
CA GLU A 158 -12.54 -6.92 -18.38
C GLU A 158 -12.59 -6.78 -16.85
N VAL A 159 -11.58 -6.11 -16.25
CA VAL A 159 -11.54 -5.85 -14.80
C VAL A 159 -12.71 -4.95 -14.36
N LEU A 160 -12.99 -3.88 -15.12
CA LEU A 160 -14.12 -3.00 -14.83
C LEU A 160 -15.45 -3.77 -14.87
N LEU A 161 -15.65 -4.62 -15.87
CA LEU A 161 -16.84 -5.47 -15.98
C LEU A 161 -16.92 -6.49 -14.84
N SER A 162 -15.81 -7.09 -14.44
CA SER A 162 -15.77 -8.01 -13.29
C SER A 162 -16.17 -7.31 -12.00
N LYS A 163 -15.84 -6.01 -11.88
CA LYS A 163 -16.25 -5.20 -10.73
C LYS A 163 -17.75 -4.96 -10.70
N VAL A 164 -18.37 -4.74 -11.84
CA VAL A 164 -19.84 -4.67 -11.95
C VAL A 164 -20.48 -5.96 -11.43
N VAL A 165 -19.99 -7.12 -11.86
CA VAL A 165 -20.47 -8.42 -11.36
C VAL A 165 -20.25 -8.58 -9.87
N ASN A 166 -19.09 -8.20 -9.37
CA ASN A 166 -18.77 -8.25 -7.94
C ASN A 166 -19.71 -7.38 -7.09
N TYR A 167 -20.18 -6.27 -7.64
CA TYR A 167 -21.19 -5.42 -7.01
C TYR A 167 -22.64 -5.90 -7.20
N GLY A 168 -22.86 -7.04 -7.85
CA GLY A 168 -24.19 -7.60 -8.09
C GLY A 168 -24.96 -6.90 -9.21
N GLY A 169 -24.27 -6.18 -10.10
CA GLY A 169 -24.91 -5.59 -11.31
C GLY A 169 -25.24 -6.68 -12.32
N GLU A 170 -26.39 -6.52 -12.99
CA GLU A 170 -26.86 -7.43 -14.04
C GLU A 170 -26.82 -6.79 -15.44
N SER A 171 -26.69 -5.46 -15.49
CA SER A 171 -26.68 -4.71 -16.75
C SER A 171 -25.66 -3.58 -16.74
N VAL A 172 -25.12 -3.28 -17.94
CA VAL A 172 -24.03 -2.34 -18.09
C VAL A 172 -24.14 -1.55 -19.39
N ALA A 173 -23.59 -0.33 -19.41
CA ALA A 173 -23.35 0.46 -20.59
C ALA A 173 -21.97 1.06 -20.63
N LEU A 174 -21.51 1.53 -21.78
CA LEU A 174 -20.18 2.11 -21.99
C LEU A 174 -20.30 3.55 -22.51
N ILE A 175 -19.45 4.44 -21.97
CA ILE A 175 -19.12 5.74 -22.60
C ILE A 175 -17.63 5.67 -22.98
N ALA A 176 -17.30 5.85 -24.26
CA ALA A 176 -15.92 5.84 -24.75
C ALA A 176 -15.75 6.69 -26.01
N ASN A 177 -14.51 7.16 -26.23
CA ASN A 177 -14.12 7.88 -27.44
C ASN A 177 -13.58 6.91 -28.49
N GLU A 178 -14.32 6.72 -29.61
CA GLU A 178 -13.90 5.79 -30.69
C GLU A 178 -12.75 6.30 -31.56
N THR A 179 -12.44 7.60 -31.49
CA THR A 179 -11.38 8.20 -32.31
C THR A 179 -10.01 8.13 -31.64
N ASP A 180 -9.97 7.79 -30.37
CA ASP A 180 -8.77 7.60 -29.58
C ASP A 180 -8.44 6.09 -29.48
N PRO A 181 -7.19 5.67 -29.70
CA PRO A 181 -6.79 4.26 -29.57
C PRO A 181 -7.18 3.62 -28.22
N TYR A 182 -7.12 4.38 -27.14
CA TYR A 182 -7.54 3.93 -25.81
C TYR A 182 -9.04 3.61 -25.76
N GLY A 183 -9.89 4.60 -26.02
CA GLY A 183 -11.34 4.42 -26.02
C GLY A 183 -11.81 3.39 -27.06
N LYS A 184 -11.12 3.32 -28.22
CA LYS A 184 -11.38 2.32 -29.25
C LYS A 184 -11.19 0.89 -28.74
N THR A 185 -10.17 0.62 -27.91
CA THR A 185 -9.96 -0.72 -27.32
C THR A 185 -11.18 -1.14 -26.49
N PHE A 186 -11.76 -0.24 -25.69
CA PHE A 186 -12.99 -0.51 -24.95
C PHE A 186 -14.16 -0.79 -25.89
N VAL A 187 -14.35 0.04 -26.91
CA VAL A 187 -15.47 -0.13 -27.90
C VAL A 187 -15.39 -1.51 -28.57
N ASP A 188 -14.19 -1.95 -28.94
CA ASP A 188 -14.00 -3.20 -29.68
C ASP A 188 -14.24 -4.45 -28.80
N TRP A 189 -13.97 -4.40 -27.50
CA TRP A 189 -13.97 -5.57 -26.61
C TRP A 189 -15.13 -5.61 -25.61
N PHE A 190 -15.66 -4.48 -25.18
CA PHE A 190 -16.64 -4.36 -24.09
C PHE A 190 -17.85 -5.27 -24.22
N ALA A 191 -18.54 -5.24 -25.36
CA ALA A 191 -19.76 -6.00 -25.52
C ALA A 191 -19.54 -7.52 -25.51
N PHE A 192 -18.42 -7.98 -26.03
CA PHE A 192 -18.02 -9.37 -25.97
C PHE A 192 -17.75 -9.81 -24.53
N GLN A 193 -16.91 -9.06 -23.82
CA GLN A 193 -16.52 -9.36 -22.43
C GLN A 193 -17.73 -9.28 -21.48
N ALA A 194 -18.60 -8.27 -21.65
CA ALA A 194 -19.82 -8.15 -20.84
C ALA A 194 -20.72 -9.38 -21.01
N LYS A 195 -20.86 -9.87 -22.24
CA LYS A 195 -21.66 -11.05 -22.53
C LYS A 195 -21.06 -12.32 -21.91
N GLU A 196 -19.75 -12.49 -21.95
CA GLU A 196 -19.06 -13.62 -21.31
C GLU A 196 -19.25 -13.63 -19.77
N LEU A 197 -19.36 -12.42 -19.18
CA LEU A 197 -19.68 -12.24 -17.76
C LEU A 197 -21.19 -12.36 -17.44
N GLY A 198 -22.04 -12.56 -18.42
CA GLY A 198 -23.49 -12.65 -18.24
C GLY A 198 -24.18 -11.30 -18.03
N LEU A 199 -23.53 -10.19 -18.36
CA LEU A 199 -24.09 -8.84 -18.23
C LEU A 199 -24.91 -8.47 -19.48
N ASP A 200 -26.07 -7.82 -19.25
CA ASP A 200 -26.91 -7.27 -20.32
C ASP A 200 -26.40 -5.87 -20.74
N VAL A 201 -25.98 -5.71 -22.00
CA VAL A 201 -25.43 -4.46 -22.51
C VAL A 201 -26.58 -3.54 -22.96
N LYS A 202 -26.81 -2.46 -22.22
CA LYS A 202 -27.87 -1.48 -22.52
C LYS A 202 -27.51 -0.47 -23.62
N GLY A 203 -26.22 -0.29 -23.88
CA GLY A 203 -25.75 0.58 -24.96
C GLY A 203 -24.26 0.84 -24.94
N LEU A 204 -23.76 1.25 -26.12
CA LEU A 204 -22.45 1.83 -26.31
C LEU A 204 -22.65 3.29 -26.71
N PHE A 205 -22.36 4.20 -25.80
CA PHE A 205 -22.53 5.66 -26.00
C PHE A 205 -21.19 6.26 -26.41
N ILE A 206 -20.93 6.12 -27.70
CA ILE A 206 -19.66 6.50 -28.32
C ILE A 206 -19.69 8.00 -28.62
N TYR A 207 -18.56 8.66 -28.37
CA TYR A 207 -18.40 10.07 -28.67
C TYR A 207 -17.13 10.38 -29.45
N SER A 208 -17.07 11.55 -30.05
CA SER A 208 -15.87 12.16 -30.60
C SER A 208 -15.88 13.66 -30.29
N GLY A 209 -14.77 14.17 -29.75
CA GLY A 209 -14.64 15.60 -29.38
C GLY A 209 -15.80 16.10 -28.49
N ALA A 210 -16.49 17.17 -28.88
CA ALA A 210 -17.49 17.87 -28.05
C ALA A 210 -18.79 17.09 -27.80
N ASP A 211 -19.01 15.94 -28.45
CA ASP A 211 -20.25 15.18 -28.34
C ASP A 211 -20.42 14.39 -27.05
N ILE A 212 -19.40 14.41 -26.20
CA ILE A 212 -19.41 13.69 -24.91
C ILE A 212 -20.61 14.05 -24.02
N ALA A 213 -21.06 15.30 -24.03
CA ALA A 213 -22.21 15.72 -23.23
C ALA A 213 -23.51 15.01 -23.66
N THR A 214 -23.66 14.70 -24.96
CA THR A 214 -24.80 13.95 -25.50
C THR A 214 -24.66 12.47 -25.13
N ALA A 215 -23.48 11.89 -25.30
CA ALA A 215 -23.20 10.50 -24.92
C ALA A 215 -23.44 10.27 -23.42
N ALA A 216 -22.94 11.15 -22.56
CA ALA A 216 -23.11 11.07 -21.11
C ALA A 216 -24.60 11.17 -20.70
N ARG A 217 -25.38 12.07 -21.29
CA ARG A 217 -26.83 12.18 -21.04
C ARG A 217 -27.54 10.89 -21.42
N ASN A 218 -27.31 10.40 -22.63
CA ASN A 218 -27.96 9.18 -23.11
C ASN A 218 -27.61 7.97 -22.26
N ALA A 219 -26.34 7.88 -21.82
CA ALA A 219 -25.89 6.83 -20.93
C ALA A 219 -26.55 6.92 -19.54
N SER A 220 -26.69 8.13 -18.99
CA SER A 220 -27.33 8.33 -17.68
C SER A 220 -28.83 7.96 -17.68
N GLU A 221 -29.48 7.93 -18.85
CA GLU A 221 -30.88 7.55 -19.06
C GLU A 221 -31.04 6.12 -19.64
N SER A 222 -29.94 5.34 -19.75
CA SER A 222 -29.94 4.02 -20.41
C SER A 222 -30.73 2.93 -19.68
N GLY A 223 -30.97 3.11 -18.38
CA GLY A 223 -31.57 2.08 -17.52
C GLY A 223 -30.64 0.92 -17.23
N ALA A 224 -29.33 1.06 -17.43
CA ALA A 224 -28.33 0.13 -16.96
C ALA A 224 -28.16 0.23 -15.44
N ASP A 225 -27.70 -0.84 -14.79
CA ASP A 225 -27.29 -0.77 -13.36
C ASP A 225 -26.01 0.04 -13.23
N TYR A 226 -25.07 -0.15 -14.14
CA TYR A 226 -23.78 0.51 -14.17
C TYR A 226 -23.44 1.09 -15.54
N VAL A 227 -22.75 2.22 -15.54
CA VAL A 227 -22.11 2.78 -16.73
C VAL A 227 -20.60 2.81 -16.50
N ILE A 228 -19.86 2.15 -17.37
CA ILE A 228 -18.41 2.27 -17.43
C ILE A 228 -18.06 3.45 -18.33
N CYS A 229 -17.18 4.34 -17.85
CA CYS A 229 -16.71 5.49 -18.59
C CYS A 229 -15.20 5.40 -18.77
N ALA A 230 -14.77 5.25 -20.03
CA ALA A 230 -13.37 5.31 -20.47
C ALA A 230 -13.16 6.63 -21.25
N PRO A 231 -12.96 7.77 -20.54
CA PRO A 231 -12.76 9.06 -21.17
C PRO A 231 -11.34 9.17 -21.71
N SER A 232 -11.14 10.02 -22.74
CA SER A 232 -9.80 10.27 -23.27
C SER A 232 -9.00 11.29 -22.46
N HIS A 233 -9.69 12.17 -21.75
CA HIS A 233 -9.09 13.27 -21.00
C HIS A 233 -9.79 13.51 -19.66
N VAL A 234 -9.05 14.01 -18.69
CA VAL A 234 -9.59 14.34 -17.36
C VAL A 234 -10.73 15.38 -17.43
N GLN A 235 -10.66 16.34 -18.38
CA GLN A 235 -11.71 17.34 -18.59
C GLN A 235 -13.07 16.72 -18.93
N ASP A 236 -13.08 15.57 -19.59
CA ASP A 236 -14.29 14.85 -19.98
C ASP A 236 -15.08 14.35 -18.77
N ILE A 237 -14.37 14.01 -17.69
CA ILE A 237 -14.96 13.50 -16.45
C ILE A 237 -15.97 14.48 -15.86
N SER A 238 -15.64 15.78 -15.83
CA SER A 238 -16.56 16.82 -15.31
C SER A 238 -17.88 16.83 -16.06
N THR A 239 -17.84 16.70 -17.39
CA THR A 239 -19.03 16.69 -18.24
C THR A 239 -19.92 15.46 -17.99
N VAL A 240 -19.28 14.30 -17.80
CA VAL A 240 -19.98 13.05 -17.48
C VAL A 240 -20.62 13.12 -16.09
N VAL A 241 -19.88 13.56 -15.08
CA VAL A 241 -20.39 13.71 -13.71
C VAL A 241 -21.57 14.69 -13.66
N ASP A 242 -21.50 15.83 -14.36
CA ASP A 242 -22.57 16.79 -14.41
C ASP A 242 -23.84 16.21 -15.08
N ALA A 243 -23.68 15.40 -16.14
CA ALA A 243 -24.80 14.74 -16.80
C ALA A 243 -25.51 13.76 -15.84
N PHE A 244 -24.76 12.93 -15.14
CA PHE A 244 -25.31 11.95 -14.20
C PHE A 244 -25.98 12.62 -12.99
N ASN A 245 -25.41 13.71 -12.46
CA ASN A 245 -26.00 14.49 -11.37
C ASN A 245 -27.27 15.24 -11.76
N SER A 246 -27.54 15.44 -13.07
CA SER A 246 -28.72 16.15 -13.57
C SER A 246 -29.93 15.26 -13.80
N VAL A 247 -29.82 13.96 -13.67
CA VAL A 247 -30.94 13.01 -13.92
C VAL A 247 -31.98 13.11 -12.80
N SER A 248 -33.25 13.21 -13.23
CA SER A 248 -34.41 13.23 -12.33
C SER A 248 -34.89 11.79 -12.06
N GLY A 249 -34.18 11.05 -11.24
CA GLY A 249 -34.52 9.66 -10.93
C GLY A 249 -33.27 8.85 -10.55
N PRO A 250 -33.40 7.53 -10.35
CA PRO A 250 -32.24 6.69 -10.11
C PRO A 250 -31.37 6.64 -11.39
N ALA A 251 -30.21 7.27 -11.35
CA ALA A 251 -29.19 7.14 -12.38
C ALA A 251 -28.41 5.83 -12.22
N PRO A 252 -27.87 5.26 -13.32
CA PRO A 252 -26.88 4.19 -13.22
C PRO A 252 -25.71 4.57 -12.33
N ARG A 253 -25.10 3.60 -11.66
CA ARG A 253 -23.85 3.82 -10.95
C ARG A 253 -22.70 3.96 -11.97
N LEU A 254 -21.85 4.96 -11.76
CA LEU A 254 -20.79 5.31 -12.70
C LEU A 254 -19.46 4.76 -12.21
N LEU A 255 -18.73 4.03 -13.07
CA LEU A 255 -17.38 3.56 -12.84
C LEU A 255 -16.47 4.12 -13.92
N PHE A 256 -15.39 4.77 -13.50
CA PHE A 256 -14.37 5.30 -14.41
C PHE A 256 -13.23 4.31 -14.62
N SER A 257 -12.56 4.41 -15.75
CA SER A 257 -11.28 3.79 -16.02
C SER A 257 -10.15 4.52 -15.26
N ASP A 258 -8.90 4.15 -15.50
CA ASP A 258 -7.71 4.71 -14.88
C ASP A 258 -7.53 6.22 -15.05
N ILE A 259 -8.10 6.81 -16.12
CA ILE A 259 -8.14 8.27 -16.32
C ILE A 259 -8.82 9.00 -15.15
N GLY A 260 -9.69 8.34 -14.42
CA GLY A 260 -10.35 8.89 -13.23
C GLY A 260 -9.48 8.87 -11.96
N TYR A 261 -8.25 8.39 -12.01
CA TYR A 261 -7.35 8.28 -10.87
C TYR A 261 -6.08 9.11 -11.05
N GLY A 262 -5.89 10.11 -10.20
CA GLY A 262 -4.71 10.96 -10.19
C GLY A 262 -4.91 12.21 -9.36
N SER A 263 -3.84 12.78 -8.83
CA SER A 263 -3.90 14.04 -8.08
C SER A 263 -4.41 15.20 -8.92
N ASP A 264 -4.10 15.20 -10.21
CA ASP A 264 -4.58 16.16 -11.20
C ASP A 264 -6.10 16.10 -11.40
N VAL A 265 -6.72 14.91 -11.31
CA VAL A 265 -8.19 14.74 -11.35
C VAL A 265 -8.84 15.48 -10.19
N ILE A 266 -8.34 15.29 -8.97
CA ILE A 266 -8.87 15.99 -7.78
C ILE A 266 -8.62 17.50 -7.88
N GLU A 267 -7.45 17.93 -8.35
CA GLU A 267 -7.12 19.35 -8.51
C GLU A 267 -8.05 20.03 -9.53
N GLN A 268 -8.27 19.41 -10.70
CA GLN A 268 -9.10 19.97 -11.75
C GLN A 268 -10.59 19.96 -11.42
N LEU A 269 -11.08 18.90 -10.79
CA LEU A 269 -12.52 18.74 -10.52
C LEU A 269 -12.94 19.36 -9.19
N GLY A 270 -12.02 19.52 -8.23
CA GLY A 270 -12.31 20.02 -6.89
C GLY A 270 -13.41 19.20 -6.22
N LYS A 271 -14.47 19.86 -5.74
CA LYS A 271 -15.60 19.16 -5.07
C LYS A 271 -16.40 18.21 -5.97
N LYS A 272 -16.29 18.32 -7.29
CA LYS A 272 -16.95 17.39 -8.21
C LYS A 272 -16.27 16.02 -8.27
N ALA A 273 -15.03 15.94 -7.78
CA ALA A 273 -14.34 14.66 -7.66
C ALA A 273 -14.95 13.76 -6.58
N GLU A 274 -15.65 14.33 -5.59
CA GLU A 274 -16.22 13.57 -4.49
C GLU A 274 -17.19 12.49 -4.97
N GLY A 275 -16.92 11.25 -4.54
CA GLY A 275 -17.72 10.08 -4.91
C GLY A 275 -17.36 9.45 -6.26
N ILE A 276 -16.41 10.00 -7.02
CA ILE A 276 -15.87 9.32 -8.22
C ILE A 276 -15.32 7.97 -7.80
N GLU A 277 -15.71 6.94 -8.54
CA GLU A 277 -15.29 5.55 -8.33
C GLU A 277 -14.87 4.93 -9.65
N GLY A 278 -13.90 4.03 -9.60
CA GLY A 278 -13.44 3.37 -10.82
C GLY A 278 -12.31 2.38 -10.56
N VAL A 279 -11.68 1.93 -11.64
CA VAL A 279 -10.60 0.95 -11.59
C VAL A 279 -9.37 1.51 -12.30
N CYS A 280 -8.22 1.43 -11.64
CA CYS A 280 -6.92 1.79 -12.23
C CYS A 280 -5.86 0.75 -11.89
N PHE A 281 -4.83 0.65 -12.72
CA PHE A 281 -3.64 -0.10 -12.37
C PHE A 281 -2.79 0.69 -11.33
N GLY A 282 -2.06 -0.03 -10.48
CA GLY A 282 -1.32 0.60 -9.40
C GLY A 282 -0.17 -0.25 -8.86
N ALA A 283 0.32 0.14 -7.70
CA ALA A 283 1.28 -0.65 -6.96
C ALA A 283 0.63 -1.93 -6.40
N ASN A 284 1.44 -2.95 -6.16
CA ASN A 284 0.97 -4.07 -5.36
C ASN A 284 0.79 -3.59 -3.91
N PRO A 285 -0.42 -3.66 -3.32
CA PRO A 285 -0.65 -3.24 -1.94
C PRO A 285 0.27 -3.95 -0.93
N GLU A 286 0.70 -5.17 -1.24
CA GLU A 286 1.62 -5.94 -0.40
C GLU A 286 3.10 -5.50 -0.56
N SER A 287 3.42 -4.65 -1.56
CA SER A 287 4.80 -4.18 -1.78
C SER A 287 5.24 -3.08 -0.82
N GLY A 288 4.31 -2.29 -0.31
CA GLY A 288 4.59 -1.13 0.52
C GLY A 288 5.06 0.11 -0.23
N PHE A 289 5.00 0.09 -1.55
CA PHE A 289 5.47 1.20 -2.37
C PHE A 289 4.71 2.50 -2.08
N ASP A 290 3.37 2.45 -2.08
CA ASP A 290 2.54 3.65 -1.88
C ASP A 290 2.81 4.29 -0.51
N VAL A 291 2.91 3.46 0.54
CA VAL A 291 3.21 3.92 1.90
C VAL A 291 4.60 4.54 1.99
N SER A 292 5.59 3.89 1.41
CA SER A 292 6.97 4.38 1.44
C SER A 292 7.12 5.66 0.63
N TYR A 293 6.47 5.75 -0.53
CA TYR A 293 6.45 6.95 -1.35
C TYR A 293 5.81 8.13 -0.58
N GLU A 294 4.62 7.90 0.00
CA GLU A 294 3.92 8.95 0.77
C GLU A 294 4.72 9.37 2.01
N THR A 295 5.34 8.42 2.70
CA THR A 295 6.21 8.72 3.84
C THR A 295 7.42 9.55 3.43
N PHE A 296 8.03 9.22 2.30
CA PHE A 296 9.25 9.89 1.83
C PHE A 296 8.97 11.32 1.33
N PHE A 297 7.84 11.53 0.66
CA PHE A 297 7.54 12.79 -0.03
C PHE A 297 6.36 13.58 0.56
N GLY A 298 5.59 13.00 1.49
CA GLY A 298 4.42 13.65 2.10
C GLY A 298 3.22 13.80 1.16
N VAL A 299 3.21 13.10 0.03
CA VAL A 299 2.12 13.10 -0.96
C VAL A 299 1.93 11.70 -1.50
N ALA A 300 0.69 11.32 -1.82
CA ALA A 300 0.39 10.04 -2.44
C ALA A 300 1.00 9.92 -3.85
N PRO A 301 1.37 8.71 -4.31
CA PRO A 301 1.76 8.49 -5.69
C PRO A 301 0.57 8.70 -6.63
N THR A 302 0.85 8.98 -7.90
CA THR A 302 -0.17 9.06 -8.96
C THR A 302 -0.21 7.77 -9.78
N VAL A 303 -1.20 7.65 -10.69
CA VAL A 303 -1.28 6.51 -11.62
C VAL A 303 0.06 6.29 -12.35
N GLY A 304 0.46 5.04 -12.51
CA GLY A 304 1.71 4.70 -13.21
C GLY A 304 2.99 4.88 -12.40
N SER A 305 2.94 5.41 -11.17
CA SER A 305 4.13 5.65 -10.35
C SER A 305 4.94 4.38 -10.07
N ALA A 306 4.28 3.29 -9.70
CA ALA A 306 4.93 2.01 -9.42
C ALA A 306 5.54 1.40 -10.70
N GLN A 307 4.82 1.47 -11.81
CA GLN A 307 5.25 0.97 -13.10
C GLN A 307 6.46 1.76 -13.64
N LEU A 308 6.45 3.08 -13.45
CA LEU A 308 7.59 3.94 -13.83
C LEU A 308 8.83 3.63 -12.96
N TYR A 309 8.61 3.40 -11.66
CA TYR A 309 9.68 2.96 -10.76
C TYR A 309 10.27 1.61 -11.21
N ASP A 310 9.42 0.65 -11.55
CA ASP A 310 9.84 -0.68 -11.98
C ASP A 310 10.59 -0.66 -13.32
N ALA A 311 10.19 0.20 -14.26
CA ALA A 311 10.94 0.43 -15.49
C ALA A 311 12.37 0.94 -15.19
N GLY A 312 12.50 1.92 -14.32
CA GLY A 312 13.80 2.44 -13.87
C GLY A 312 14.63 1.40 -13.11
N MET A 313 14.00 0.58 -12.28
CA MET A 313 14.63 -0.52 -11.55
C MET A 313 15.18 -1.59 -12.51
N LEU A 314 14.40 -2.02 -13.51
CA LEU A 314 14.83 -2.95 -14.54
C LEU A 314 16.01 -2.38 -15.36
N ILE A 315 15.97 -1.08 -15.68
CA ILE A 315 17.09 -0.39 -16.32
C ILE A 315 18.35 -0.48 -15.45
N ALA A 316 18.25 -0.25 -14.15
CA ALA A 316 19.39 -0.35 -13.24
C ALA A 316 19.97 -1.79 -13.19
N TYR A 317 19.11 -2.80 -13.11
CA TYR A 317 19.55 -4.20 -13.16
C TYR A 317 20.20 -4.57 -14.50
N ALA A 318 19.66 -4.08 -15.61
CA ALA A 318 20.24 -4.31 -16.93
C ALA A 318 21.62 -3.66 -17.08
N ILE A 319 21.83 -2.47 -16.53
CA ILE A 319 23.15 -1.82 -16.49
C ILE A 319 24.14 -2.67 -15.70
N TRP A 320 23.74 -3.19 -14.54
CA TRP A 320 24.60 -4.07 -13.75
C TRP A 320 24.90 -5.38 -14.48
N PHE A 321 23.88 -6.00 -15.09
CA PHE A 321 24.05 -7.21 -15.89
C PHE A 321 25.04 -7.01 -17.05
N GLN A 322 24.94 -5.89 -17.77
CA GLN A 322 25.86 -5.56 -18.86
C GLN A 322 27.30 -5.29 -18.38
N GLU A 323 27.49 -4.76 -17.16
CA GLU A 323 28.81 -4.63 -16.56
C GLU A 323 29.46 -6.01 -16.33
N LEU A 324 28.67 -7.01 -15.96
CA LEU A 324 29.11 -8.40 -15.79
C LEU A 324 29.27 -9.14 -17.13
N HIS A 325 28.48 -8.76 -18.15
CA HIS A 325 28.40 -9.40 -19.46
C HIS A 325 28.63 -8.38 -20.59
N PRO A 326 29.88 -7.88 -20.78
CA PRO A 326 30.15 -6.84 -21.78
C PRO A 326 29.76 -7.26 -23.19
N GLY A 327 29.08 -6.37 -23.93
CA GLY A 327 28.61 -6.59 -25.29
C GLY A 327 27.16 -7.08 -25.40
N THR A 328 26.49 -7.38 -24.29
CA THR A 328 25.05 -7.65 -24.30
C THR A 328 24.27 -6.35 -24.54
N ILE A 329 23.31 -6.35 -25.45
CA ILE A 329 22.46 -5.18 -25.70
C ILE A 329 21.33 -5.13 -24.65
N LEU A 330 20.73 -3.95 -24.43
CA LEU A 330 19.77 -3.71 -23.35
C LEU A 330 18.59 -4.69 -23.38
N ARG A 331 17.90 -4.86 -24.50
CA ARG A 331 16.75 -5.76 -24.60
C ARG A 331 17.08 -7.23 -24.26
N ASP A 332 18.29 -7.68 -24.57
CA ASP A 332 18.72 -9.05 -24.29
C ASP A 332 19.09 -9.19 -22.80
N ALA A 333 19.73 -8.17 -22.20
CA ALA A 333 19.96 -8.09 -20.77
C ALA A 333 18.64 -8.11 -19.97
N LEU A 334 17.64 -7.37 -20.41
CA LEU A 334 16.31 -7.35 -19.78
C LEU A 334 15.65 -8.74 -19.81
N ARG A 335 15.73 -9.45 -20.96
CA ARG A 335 15.19 -10.81 -21.07
C ARG A 335 15.85 -11.78 -20.10
N ASP A 336 17.17 -11.74 -20.00
CA ASP A 336 17.91 -12.59 -19.07
C ASP A 336 17.57 -12.28 -17.60
N ILE A 337 17.19 -11.03 -17.27
CA ILE A 337 16.80 -10.61 -15.92
C ILE A 337 15.38 -11.05 -15.56
N VAL A 338 14.42 -10.93 -16.48
CA VAL A 338 12.99 -11.19 -16.19
C VAL A 338 12.57 -12.64 -16.44
N ASP A 339 13.35 -13.43 -17.16
CA ASP A 339 13.04 -14.85 -17.47
C ASP A 339 13.58 -15.84 -16.43
N GLY A 340 14.20 -15.34 -15.37
CA GLY A 340 14.72 -16.16 -14.29
C GLY A 340 13.61 -16.81 -13.47
N ARG A 341 13.80 -18.09 -13.11
CA ARG A 341 12.81 -18.86 -12.32
C ARG A 341 13.42 -19.57 -11.13
N ASP A 342 14.72 -19.40 -10.91
CA ASP A 342 15.47 -20.20 -9.95
C ASP A 342 15.14 -19.83 -8.50
N PHE A 343 14.75 -18.58 -8.23
CA PHE A 343 14.26 -18.15 -6.93
C PHE A 343 13.57 -16.80 -7.00
N ASN A 344 12.68 -16.65 -6.07
CA ASN A 344 11.84 -15.51 -5.88
C ASN A 344 12.64 -14.39 -5.20
N MET A 345 13.05 -13.38 -5.95
CA MET A 345 13.73 -12.21 -5.43
C MET A 345 12.74 -11.04 -5.51
N GLY A 346 12.12 -10.71 -4.41
CA GLY A 346 11.27 -9.55 -4.37
C GLY A 346 12.06 -8.43 -3.83
N SER A 347 11.97 -7.38 -4.36
CA SER A 347 11.27 -6.17 -4.09
C SER A 347 12.06 -4.97 -4.61
N TRP A 348 11.43 -3.86 -4.62
CA TRP A 348 11.87 -2.58 -5.12
C TRP A 348 12.73 -1.78 -4.11
N MET A 349 12.80 -2.19 -2.82
CA MET A 349 13.59 -1.51 -1.78
C MET A 349 15.09 -1.77 -1.93
N GLY A 350 15.92 -0.85 -1.45
CA GLY A 350 17.38 -0.91 -1.62
C GLY A 350 18.04 -2.18 -1.10
N GLU A 351 17.56 -2.78 0.01
CA GLU A 351 18.10 -4.04 0.51
C GLU A 351 17.77 -5.22 -0.41
N ASP A 352 16.56 -5.26 -0.94
CA ASP A 352 16.13 -6.31 -1.85
C ASP A 352 16.75 -6.12 -3.24
N MET A 353 16.89 -4.89 -3.71
CA MET A 353 17.69 -4.58 -4.89
C MET A 353 19.13 -5.11 -4.76
N ARG A 354 19.74 -5.00 -3.55
CA ARG A 354 21.05 -5.58 -3.25
C ARG A 354 21.04 -7.09 -3.43
N ASN A 355 19.98 -7.77 -3.01
CA ASN A 355 19.84 -9.22 -3.16
C ASN A 355 19.79 -9.62 -4.64
N VAL A 356 19.00 -8.89 -5.46
CA VAL A 356 18.95 -9.11 -6.93
C VAL A 356 20.32 -8.88 -7.56
N ILE A 357 20.99 -7.76 -7.27
CA ILE A 357 22.34 -7.45 -7.75
C ILE A 357 23.35 -8.54 -7.35
N THR A 358 23.24 -9.03 -6.13
CA THR A 358 24.10 -10.13 -5.63
C THR A 358 23.84 -11.43 -6.39
N ALA A 359 22.60 -11.75 -6.69
CA ALA A 359 22.21 -12.92 -7.47
C ALA A 359 22.79 -12.82 -8.90
N LEU A 360 22.56 -11.70 -9.58
CA LEU A 360 23.11 -11.45 -10.91
C LEU A 360 24.65 -11.57 -10.93
N THR A 361 25.33 -11.06 -9.88
CA THR A 361 26.79 -11.16 -9.74
C THR A 361 27.27 -12.61 -9.60
N LYS A 362 26.43 -13.49 -9.03
CA LYS A 362 26.73 -14.93 -8.92
C LYS A 362 26.37 -15.72 -10.17
N GLY A 363 25.73 -15.10 -11.16
CA GLY A 363 25.24 -15.74 -12.37
C GLY A 363 23.89 -16.44 -12.21
N ASP A 364 23.15 -16.11 -11.15
CA ASP A 364 21.80 -16.58 -10.95
C ASP A 364 20.82 -15.74 -11.77
N ALA A 365 19.70 -16.34 -12.19
CA ALA A 365 18.64 -15.69 -12.94
C ALA A 365 17.43 -15.43 -12.03
N PRO A 366 17.27 -14.23 -11.47
CA PRO A 366 16.18 -13.94 -10.53
C PRO A 366 14.83 -13.83 -11.25
N TYR A 367 13.78 -14.18 -10.54
CA TYR A 367 12.40 -13.82 -10.90
C TYR A 367 12.03 -12.57 -10.10
N VAL A 368 11.90 -11.43 -10.79
CA VAL A 368 11.85 -10.11 -10.14
C VAL A 368 10.43 -9.72 -9.80
N ARG A 369 10.22 -9.32 -8.56
CA ARG A 369 9.01 -8.67 -8.06
C ARG A 369 9.30 -7.18 -7.85
N GLY A 370 8.60 -6.33 -8.58
CA GLY A 370 8.71 -4.88 -8.49
C GLY A 370 7.71 -4.25 -7.51
N ALA A 371 7.65 -2.94 -7.53
CA ALA A 371 6.65 -2.15 -6.80
C ALA A 371 5.23 -2.43 -7.30
N SER A 372 5.05 -2.65 -8.61
CA SER A 372 3.75 -2.96 -9.22
C SER A 372 3.33 -4.43 -9.08
N GLY A 373 4.23 -5.33 -8.70
CA GLY A 373 3.97 -6.75 -8.55
C GLY A 373 4.99 -7.61 -9.27
N TRP A 374 4.57 -8.81 -9.70
CA TRP A 374 5.44 -9.68 -10.47
C TRP A 374 5.69 -9.13 -11.87
N LEU A 375 6.96 -8.96 -12.23
CA LEU A 375 7.39 -8.51 -13.56
C LEU A 375 7.55 -9.73 -14.46
N ASP A 376 6.44 -10.42 -14.71
CA ASP A 376 6.36 -11.59 -15.59
C ASP A 376 5.99 -11.13 -17.00
N PHE A 377 6.86 -11.36 -17.96
CA PHE A 377 6.67 -11.02 -19.36
C PHE A 377 6.49 -12.29 -20.20
N ASP A 378 5.76 -12.19 -21.33
CA ASP A 378 5.67 -13.30 -22.27
C ASP A 378 7.07 -13.70 -22.77
N SER A 379 7.49 -14.92 -22.48
CA SER A 379 8.84 -15.43 -22.81
C SER A 379 9.16 -15.49 -24.30
N LYS A 380 8.17 -15.28 -25.18
CA LYS A 380 8.35 -15.28 -26.64
C LYS A 380 8.59 -13.88 -27.18
N VAL A 381 7.86 -12.90 -26.71
CA VAL A 381 7.83 -11.55 -27.28
C VAL A 381 8.26 -10.45 -26.33
N TYR A 382 8.13 -10.65 -25.00
CA TYR A 382 8.53 -9.69 -23.95
C TYR A 382 7.95 -8.28 -24.14
N THR A 383 6.70 -8.19 -24.60
CA THR A 383 6.14 -6.90 -24.98
C THR A 383 5.39 -6.22 -23.84
N ASN A 384 4.68 -6.98 -23.04
CA ASN A 384 3.95 -6.44 -21.88
C ASN A 384 4.01 -7.37 -20.69
N VAL A 385 3.84 -6.79 -19.51
CA VAL A 385 3.66 -7.54 -18.28
C VAL A 385 2.38 -8.36 -18.37
N LEU A 386 2.42 -9.62 -17.92
CA LEU A 386 1.30 -10.55 -17.93
C LEU A 386 0.49 -10.54 -16.64
N SER A 387 0.95 -9.82 -15.62
CA SER A 387 0.26 -9.71 -14.33
C SER A 387 0.25 -8.26 -13.89
N THR A 388 -0.92 -7.70 -13.66
CA THR A 388 -1.10 -6.31 -13.23
C THR A 388 -2.07 -6.26 -12.05
N ILE A 389 -1.73 -5.46 -11.07
CA ILE A 389 -2.62 -5.12 -9.96
C ILE A 389 -3.57 -4.00 -10.41
N TYR A 390 -4.85 -4.21 -10.21
CA TYR A 390 -5.89 -3.21 -10.42
C TYR A 390 -6.56 -2.85 -9.10
N TYR A 391 -6.61 -1.56 -8.81
CA TYR A 391 -7.33 -0.98 -7.68
C TYR A 391 -8.77 -0.65 -8.07
N ASN A 392 -9.72 -0.94 -7.18
CA ASN A 392 -10.99 -0.24 -7.17
C ASN A 392 -10.85 0.95 -6.22
N TYR A 393 -10.82 2.14 -6.79
CA TYR A 393 -10.65 3.39 -6.06
C TYR A 393 -11.97 4.14 -5.90
N LYS A 394 -12.02 4.99 -4.88
CA LYS A 394 -13.09 5.97 -4.68
C LYS A 394 -12.52 7.26 -4.12
N VAL A 395 -13.05 8.40 -4.55
CA VAL A 395 -12.73 9.69 -3.95
C VAL A 395 -13.65 9.91 -2.74
N TYR A 396 -13.02 10.13 -1.59
CA TYR A 396 -13.69 10.43 -0.34
C TYR A 396 -12.94 11.53 0.42
N ASP A 397 -13.66 12.59 0.81
CA ASP A 397 -13.08 13.76 1.51
C ASP A 397 -11.86 14.33 0.76
N GLY A 398 -11.97 14.41 -0.57
CA GLY A 398 -10.91 14.95 -1.44
C GLY A 398 -9.66 14.07 -1.55
N ARG A 399 -9.73 12.78 -1.23
CA ARG A 399 -8.63 11.81 -1.34
C ARG A 399 -9.10 10.54 -2.01
N TYR A 400 -8.18 9.84 -2.65
CA TYR A 400 -8.44 8.48 -3.09
C TYR A 400 -8.34 7.52 -1.92
N ILE A 401 -9.34 6.65 -1.81
CA ILE A 401 -9.30 5.46 -0.99
C ILE A 401 -9.36 4.24 -1.91
N ILE A 402 -8.56 3.24 -1.61
CA ILE A 402 -8.57 1.98 -2.34
C ILE A 402 -9.51 1.04 -1.60
N LEU A 403 -10.62 0.68 -2.22
CA LEU A 403 -11.65 -0.17 -1.62
C LEU A 403 -11.23 -1.64 -1.63
N ASP A 404 -10.78 -2.10 -2.77
CA ASP A 404 -10.26 -3.45 -2.99
C ASP A 404 -9.33 -3.48 -4.19
N TYR A 405 -8.65 -4.59 -4.39
CA TYR A 405 -7.77 -4.78 -5.53
C TYR A 405 -7.94 -6.18 -6.13
N ASN A 406 -7.53 -6.32 -7.37
CA ASN A 406 -7.48 -7.57 -8.08
C ASN A 406 -6.12 -7.73 -8.76
N THR A 407 -5.62 -8.95 -8.85
CA THR A 407 -4.46 -9.28 -9.68
C THR A 407 -4.98 -9.88 -10.98
N ALA A 408 -4.87 -9.11 -12.06
CA ALA A 408 -5.12 -9.64 -13.39
C ALA A 408 -3.90 -10.44 -13.85
N ASP A 409 -4.11 -11.69 -14.18
CA ASP A 409 -3.08 -12.59 -14.70
C ASP A 409 -3.45 -13.01 -16.13
N GLY A 410 -3.00 -12.23 -17.10
CA GLY A 410 -3.23 -12.49 -18.52
C GLY A 410 -2.52 -13.72 -19.06
N GLY A 411 -1.47 -14.18 -18.38
CA GLY A 411 -0.68 -15.36 -18.77
C GLY A 411 -1.41 -16.70 -18.55
N ASN A 412 -2.38 -16.74 -17.63
CA ASN A 412 -3.14 -17.96 -17.29
C ASN A 412 -4.54 -18.03 -17.91
N ARG A 413 -4.83 -17.24 -18.94
CA ARG A 413 -6.11 -17.24 -19.65
C ARG A 413 -6.42 -18.49 -20.48
N THR A 414 -5.97 -19.65 -20.05
CA THR A 414 -6.33 -20.91 -20.71
C THR A 414 -7.80 -21.30 -20.51
N ASP A 415 -8.43 -20.75 -19.48
CA ASP A 415 -9.86 -20.86 -19.25
C ASP A 415 -10.45 -19.45 -19.29
N ALA A 416 -11.15 -19.11 -20.36
CA ALA A 416 -11.88 -17.87 -20.56
C ALA A 416 -13.01 -17.62 -19.52
N THR A 417 -12.86 -18.12 -18.32
CA THR A 417 -13.80 -17.85 -17.25
C THR A 417 -13.25 -16.68 -16.42
N LEU A 418 -13.69 -15.50 -16.79
CA LEU A 418 -13.68 -14.28 -15.99
C LEU A 418 -14.21 -14.48 -14.54
N ALA A 419 -14.77 -15.63 -14.26
CA ALA A 419 -15.29 -16.05 -12.95
C ALA A 419 -14.21 -16.24 -11.86
N GLY A 420 -12.91 -16.18 -12.20
CA GLY A 420 -11.80 -16.33 -11.25
C GLY A 420 -11.21 -15.04 -10.71
N TRP A 421 -11.79 -13.89 -11.00
CA TRP A 421 -11.28 -12.60 -10.51
C TRP A 421 -11.74 -12.35 -9.09
N ASN A 422 -10.87 -12.65 -8.15
CA ASN A 422 -11.11 -12.42 -6.74
C ASN A 422 -10.67 -11.01 -6.36
N TRP A 423 -11.63 -10.13 -6.17
CA TRP A 423 -11.41 -8.84 -5.54
C TRP A 423 -11.08 -9.05 -4.07
N LYS A 424 -9.88 -8.67 -3.71
CA LYS A 424 -9.41 -8.71 -2.32
C LYS A 424 -9.64 -7.35 -1.69
N ALA A 425 -10.44 -7.31 -0.62
CA ALA A 425 -10.56 -6.11 0.17
C ALA A 425 -9.17 -5.65 0.62
N THR A 426 -8.84 -4.40 0.33
CA THR A 426 -7.85 -3.72 1.15
C THR A 426 -8.54 -3.49 2.47
N GLN A 427 -7.91 -3.69 3.62
CA GLN A 427 -8.58 -3.43 4.89
C GLN A 427 -8.96 -1.94 5.09
N MET A 428 -8.81 -1.13 4.06
CA MET A 428 -9.28 0.26 3.95
C MET A 428 -10.70 0.39 3.40
N GLN A 429 -11.35 -0.73 3.01
CA GLN A 429 -12.73 -0.72 2.57
C GLN A 429 -13.64 -0.17 3.64
N ASP A 430 -14.50 0.71 3.21
CA ASP A 430 -15.75 1.13 3.85
C ASP A 430 -15.73 0.99 5.39
N PHE A 431 -14.81 1.73 6.03
CA PHE A 431 -14.73 1.78 7.49
C PHE A 431 -16.01 2.36 8.08
N GLY A 432 -17.14 1.73 7.77
CA GLY A 432 -18.41 1.99 8.39
C GLY A 432 -19.04 3.32 8.04
N THR A 433 -19.17 3.62 6.76
CA THR A 433 -20.19 4.56 6.29
C THR A 433 -21.60 3.96 6.51
N GLY A 434 -21.71 2.64 6.61
CA GLY A 434 -22.90 1.97 7.11
C GLY A 434 -22.96 2.07 8.62
N ASN A 435 -23.92 2.81 9.14
CA ASN A 435 -24.43 2.54 10.46
C ASN A 435 -24.97 1.10 10.40
N GLY A 436 -24.23 0.12 10.82
CA GLY A 436 -24.71 -1.27 10.90
C GLY A 436 -25.89 -1.48 11.85
N GLY A 437 -26.64 -0.42 12.15
CA GLY A 437 -27.79 -0.45 13.02
C GLY A 437 -27.49 -0.93 14.46
N VAL A 438 -26.20 -1.10 14.79
CA VAL A 438 -25.78 -1.57 16.11
C VAL A 438 -25.96 -0.43 17.11
N SER A 439 -26.93 -0.56 17.96
CA SER A 439 -27.11 0.32 19.13
C SER A 439 -26.29 -0.24 20.27
N TYR A 440 -25.31 0.53 20.72
CA TYR A 440 -24.50 0.16 21.88
C TYR A 440 -25.12 0.67 23.19
N ALA A 441 -24.96 -0.09 24.26
CA ALA A 441 -25.28 0.39 25.62
C ALA A 441 -24.45 1.64 25.96
N PRO A 442 -24.88 2.49 26.90
CA PRO A 442 -24.06 3.60 27.39
C PRO A 442 -22.73 3.10 27.94
N LEU A 443 -21.63 3.78 27.55
CA LEU A 443 -20.30 3.48 28.07
C LEU A 443 -20.22 3.89 29.55
N THR A 444 -19.82 2.97 30.41
CA THR A 444 -19.69 3.22 31.86
C THR A 444 -18.42 2.67 32.48
N ARG A 445 -17.70 1.81 31.75
CA ARG A 445 -16.49 1.15 32.25
C ARG A 445 -15.43 0.99 31.15
N HIS A 446 -14.19 0.95 31.60
CA HIS A 446 -13.04 0.67 30.77
C HIS A 446 -12.18 -0.43 31.40
N GLN A 447 -11.66 -1.34 30.60
CA GLN A 447 -10.64 -2.30 31.02
C GLN A 447 -9.56 -2.42 29.92
N ALA A 448 -8.33 -2.69 30.31
CA ALA A 448 -7.22 -2.93 29.41
C ALA A 448 -6.56 -4.27 29.70
N LEU A 449 -6.06 -4.92 28.62
CA LEU A 449 -5.22 -6.11 28.69
C LEU A 449 -3.95 -5.84 27.87
N LEU A 450 -2.81 -5.80 28.55
CA LEU A 450 -1.52 -5.46 27.98
C LEU A 450 -0.57 -6.66 28.09
N VAL A 451 0.04 -7.06 26.97
CA VAL A 451 0.77 -8.33 26.90
C VAL A 451 2.10 -8.18 26.17
N ALA A 452 3.21 -8.47 26.86
CA ALA A 452 4.52 -8.67 26.26
C ALA A 452 4.90 -10.15 26.31
N THR A 453 5.04 -10.80 25.15
CA THR A 453 5.16 -12.27 25.05
C THR A 453 6.55 -12.78 24.79
N SER A 454 7.60 -12.02 25.07
CA SER A 454 8.98 -12.45 24.88
C SER A 454 9.86 -12.17 26.09
N THR A 455 10.91 -12.95 26.24
CA THR A 455 11.89 -12.88 27.31
C THR A 455 13.28 -12.45 26.80
N GLY A 456 14.14 -12.04 27.71
CA GLY A 456 15.55 -11.79 27.46
C GLY A 456 15.90 -10.40 26.93
N TRP A 457 17.17 -10.02 27.15
CA TRP A 457 17.68 -8.68 26.84
C TRP A 457 17.57 -8.29 25.36
N SER A 458 17.75 -9.22 24.44
CA SER A 458 17.62 -8.99 22.99
C SER A 458 16.20 -8.64 22.56
N ASN A 459 15.19 -8.99 23.36
CA ASN A 459 13.79 -8.72 23.14
C ASN A 459 13.25 -7.54 23.99
N TYR A 460 14.17 -6.74 24.52
CA TYR A 460 13.89 -5.57 25.36
C TYR A 460 12.69 -4.74 24.88
N ARG A 461 12.64 -4.44 23.58
CA ARG A 461 11.63 -3.59 22.96
C ARG A 461 10.18 -4.01 23.24
N HIS A 462 9.90 -5.31 23.31
CA HIS A 462 8.52 -5.79 23.50
C HIS A 462 7.97 -5.46 24.89
N GLN A 463 8.80 -5.61 25.92
CA GLN A 463 8.41 -5.20 27.27
C GLN A 463 8.39 -3.67 27.40
N ALA A 464 9.32 -2.97 26.76
CA ALA A 464 9.35 -1.51 26.72
C ALA A 464 8.11 -0.92 26.04
N ASP A 465 7.66 -1.49 24.94
CA ASP A 465 6.42 -1.10 24.24
C ASP A 465 5.19 -1.21 25.14
N VAL A 466 5.06 -2.36 25.78
CA VAL A 466 3.90 -2.61 26.67
C VAL A 466 3.93 -1.68 27.88
N LEU A 467 5.11 -1.44 28.47
CA LEU A 467 5.24 -0.48 29.56
C LEU A 467 4.95 0.95 29.13
N ALA A 468 5.28 1.33 27.90
CA ALA A 468 4.96 2.66 27.37
C ALA A 468 3.43 2.82 27.20
N ILE A 469 2.72 1.82 26.71
CA ILE A 469 1.25 1.82 26.64
C ILE A 469 0.64 1.82 28.06
N TYR A 470 1.21 1.06 29.01
CA TYR A 470 0.77 1.05 30.40
C TYR A 470 0.83 2.46 31.01
N GLN A 471 1.99 3.14 30.89
CA GLN A 471 2.14 4.49 31.40
C GLN A 471 1.22 5.49 30.68
N LEU A 472 1.04 5.36 29.37
CA LEU A 472 0.09 6.17 28.60
C LEU A 472 -1.33 6.05 29.17
N LEU A 473 -1.81 4.83 29.40
CA LEU A 473 -3.14 4.60 29.96
C LEU A 473 -3.26 5.15 31.39
N LYS A 474 -2.22 5.01 32.23
CA LYS A 474 -2.16 5.61 33.58
C LYS A 474 -2.25 7.14 33.53
N GLU A 475 -1.57 7.80 32.58
CA GLU A 475 -1.65 9.25 32.36
C GLU A 475 -3.04 9.71 31.92
N HIS A 476 -3.78 8.85 31.24
CA HIS A 476 -5.16 9.07 30.81
C HIS A 476 -6.20 8.75 31.90
N GLY A 477 -5.78 8.20 33.06
CA GLY A 477 -6.65 7.99 34.21
C GLY A 477 -7.01 6.54 34.51
N TYR A 478 -6.42 5.57 33.79
CA TYR A 478 -6.54 4.17 34.18
C TYR A 478 -5.84 3.91 35.52
N THR A 479 -6.35 2.96 36.26
CA THR A 479 -5.77 2.46 37.50
C THR A 479 -5.38 0.99 37.35
N ASP A 480 -4.58 0.46 38.27
CA ASP A 480 -4.17 -0.96 38.20
C ASP A 480 -5.38 -1.90 38.33
N ASP A 481 -6.47 -1.46 38.94
CA ASP A 481 -7.72 -2.26 39.05
C ASP A 481 -8.40 -2.51 37.69
N ASN A 482 -8.12 -1.69 36.69
CA ASN A 482 -8.71 -1.82 35.36
C ASN A 482 -7.71 -2.11 34.23
N ILE A 483 -6.45 -2.37 34.57
CA ILE A 483 -5.43 -2.90 33.68
C ILE A 483 -5.06 -4.30 34.11
N ILE A 484 -4.95 -5.23 33.18
CA ILE A 484 -4.28 -6.53 33.39
C ILE A 484 -2.99 -6.49 32.57
N LEU A 485 -1.85 -6.60 33.26
CA LEU A 485 -0.53 -6.58 32.65
C LEU A 485 0.13 -7.95 32.72
N ILE A 486 0.54 -8.46 31.53
CA ILE A 486 1.25 -9.73 31.37
C ILE A 486 2.62 -9.43 30.75
N MET A 487 3.72 -9.76 31.43
CA MET A 487 5.05 -9.61 30.88
C MET A 487 6.08 -10.49 31.62
N ALA A 488 7.26 -10.67 31.03
CA ALA A 488 8.33 -11.49 31.63
C ALA A 488 9.00 -10.82 32.83
N ASP A 489 9.11 -9.49 32.84
CA ASP A 489 9.76 -8.69 33.89
C ASP A 489 11.25 -9.01 34.09
N ASP A 490 11.96 -9.27 33.01
CA ASP A 490 13.36 -9.71 33.05
C ASP A 490 14.36 -8.69 32.45
N ILE A 491 13.89 -7.49 32.06
CA ILE A 491 14.74 -6.45 31.46
C ILE A 491 15.11 -5.34 32.44
N ALA A 492 14.22 -4.91 33.33
CA ALA A 492 14.51 -3.86 34.30
C ALA A 492 15.62 -4.26 35.30
N GLY A 493 15.58 -5.51 35.76
CA GLY A 493 16.60 -6.10 36.62
C GLY A 493 17.73 -6.86 35.91
N ASN A 494 17.79 -6.80 34.58
CA ASN A 494 18.77 -7.55 33.79
C ASN A 494 20.21 -7.12 34.07
N SER A 495 21.13 -8.05 34.10
CA SER A 495 22.56 -7.76 34.35
C SER A 495 23.22 -6.89 33.26
N ASN A 496 22.62 -6.84 32.06
CA ASN A 496 23.06 -5.98 30.97
C ASN A 496 22.49 -4.56 31.06
N ASN A 497 21.55 -4.32 32.00
CA ASN A 497 20.94 -3.01 32.18
C ASN A 497 21.89 -2.12 33.03
N PRO A 498 22.49 -1.06 32.46
CA PRO A 498 23.40 -0.19 33.20
C PRO A 498 22.71 0.66 34.26
N GLU A 499 21.38 0.80 34.17
CA GLU A 499 20.55 1.51 35.14
C GLU A 499 19.44 0.57 35.67
N PRO A 500 19.79 -0.35 36.63
CA PRO A 500 18.80 -1.30 37.15
C PRO A 500 17.54 -0.63 37.68
N GLY A 501 16.38 -1.19 37.34
CA GLY A 501 15.08 -0.61 37.69
C GLY A 501 14.59 0.45 36.69
N THR A 502 15.22 0.57 35.52
CA THR A 502 14.77 1.48 34.46
C THR A 502 14.47 0.74 33.16
N VAL A 503 13.41 1.18 32.48
CA VAL A 503 13.09 0.77 31.10
C VAL A 503 12.70 2.02 30.33
N ARG A 504 13.18 2.19 29.09
CA ARG A 504 12.94 3.36 28.24
C ARG A 504 12.72 2.91 26.78
N VAL A 505 11.90 3.62 26.03
CA VAL A 505 11.71 3.39 24.57
C VAL A 505 12.68 4.20 23.70
N THR A 506 13.36 5.19 24.28
CA THR A 506 14.39 6.01 23.60
C THR A 506 15.54 6.32 24.54
N PRO A 507 16.77 6.51 24.04
CA PRO A 507 17.88 6.98 24.86
C PRO A 507 17.55 8.28 25.59
N GLY A 508 17.74 8.31 26.89
CA GLY A 508 17.43 9.49 27.73
C GLY A 508 15.93 9.76 27.94
N GLY A 509 15.05 8.91 27.45
CA GLY A 509 13.60 9.02 27.69
C GLY A 509 13.20 8.77 29.15
N SER A 510 11.92 8.97 29.47
CA SER A 510 11.37 8.72 30.81
C SER A 510 11.50 7.25 31.22
N ASN A 511 11.67 7.00 32.50
CA ASN A 511 11.63 5.64 33.03
C ASN A 511 10.18 5.14 33.05
N LEU A 512 9.89 4.10 32.29
CA LEU A 512 8.58 3.47 32.15
C LEU A 512 8.30 2.42 33.24
N TYR A 513 9.33 2.01 33.99
CA TYR A 513 9.24 0.98 35.02
C TYR A 513 8.97 1.58 36.43
N THR A 514 8.23 2.68 36.47
CA THR A 514 7.85 3.36 37.71
C THR A 514 6.40 2.99 38.08
N ASP A 515 6.18 2.52 39.31
CA ASP A 515 4.87 2.17 39.86
C ASP A 515 4.08 1.21 38.92
N VAL A 516 4.77 0.19 38.42
CA VAL A 516 4.20 -0.85 37.55
C VAL A 516 3.66 -1.99 38.40
N HIS A 517 2.39 -2.35 38.16
CA HIS A 517 1.76 -3.55 38.72
C HIS A 517 1.63 -4.62 37.63
N ILE A 518 2.28 -5.77 37.85
CA ILE A 518 2.26 -6.91 36.94
C ILE A 518 1.30 -7.96 37.52
N ASP A 519 0.24 -8.30 36.79
CA ASP A 519 -0.74 -9.29 37.22
C ASP A 519 -0.23 -10.72 37.02
N TYR A 520 0.46 -10.96 35.89
CA TYR A 520 0.99 -12.27 35.54
C TYR A 520 2.37 -12.16 34.95
N HIS A 521 3.31 -12.93 35.51
CA HIS A 521 4.58 -13.17 34.82
C HIS A 521 4.40 -14.17 33.69
N LEU A 522 5.07 -13.94 32.56
CA LEU A 522 4.95 -14.77 31.36
C LEU A 522 5.29 -16.25 31.64
N SER A 523 6.22 -16.51 32.60
CA SER A 523 6.59 -17.85 33.03
C SER A 523 5.47 -18.64 33.75
N ASP A 524 4.50 -17.94 34.31
CA ASP A 524 3.49 -18.54 35.19
C ASP A 524 2.23 -18.94 34.43
N ILE A 525 2.08 -18.48 33.18
CA ILE A 525 0.90 -18.70 32.37
C ILE A 525 1.27 -19.14 30.94
N LYS A 526 0.30 -19.69 30.23
CA LYS A 526 0.42 -20.25 28.88
C LYS A 526 -0.55 -19.58 27.93
N PRO A 527 -0.45 -19.79 26.60
CA PRO A 527 -1.41 -19.25 25.63
C PRO A 527 -2.89 -19.51 25.95
N ASP A 528 -3.21 -20.69 26.48
CA ASP A 528 -4.60 -21.01 26.89
C ASP A 528 -5.06 -20.20 28.10
N ASP A 529 -4.13 -19.82 29.00
CA ASP A 529 -4.42 -18.96 30.15
C ASP A 529 -4.72 -17.53 29.69
N PHE A 530 -3.95 -17.02 28.71
CA PHE A 530 -4.27 -15.76 28.05
C PHE A 530 -5.67 -15.81 27.40
N CYS A 531 -5.99 -16.90 26.71
CA CYS A 531 -7.34 -17.10 26.14
C CYS A 531 -8.44 -17.03 27.21
N ASN A 532 -8.19 -17.55 28.40
CA ASN A 532 -9.12 -17.50 29.52
C ASN A 532 -9.23 -16.08 30.08
N ILE A 533 -8.12 -15.37 30.23
CA ILE A 533 -8.07 -13.97 30.68
C ILE A 533 -8.88 -13.07 29.75
N LEU A 534 -8.62 -13.15 28.44
CA LEU A 534 -9.31 -12.35 27.42
C LEU A 534 -10.80 -12.68 27.36
N ALA A 535 -11.15 -13.98 27.41
CA ALA A 535 -12.55 -14.41 27.38
C ALA A 535 -13.30 -14.16 28.71
N GLY A 536 -12.62 -13.75 29.79
CA GLY A 536 -13.22 -13.50 31.08
C GLY A 536 -13.58 -14.77 31.86
N ASN A 537 -12.82 -15.85 31.67
CA ASN A 537 -13.01 -17.13 32.30
C ASN A 537 -11.94 -17.36 33.39
N ALA A 538 -12.23 -16.92 34.62
CA ALA A 538 -11.32 -17.09 35.76
C ALA A 538 -11.03 -18.57 36.06
N THR A 539 -9.77 -18.87 36.31
CA THR A 539 -9.27 -20.20 36.69
C THR A 539 -8.46 -20.13 38.00
N GLY A 540 -8.02 -21.24 38.52
CA GLY A 540 -7.14 -21.24 39.68
C GLY A 540 -5.76 -20.63 39.43
N THR A 541 -5.28 -20.67 38.19
CA THR A 541 -4.01 -20.05 37.74
C THR A 541 -4.20 -18.61 37.28
N THR A 542 -5.37 -18.25 36.79
CA THR A 542 -5.71 -16.91 36.30
C THR A 542 -6.97 -16.37 36.96
N PRO A 543 -6.87 -15.95 38.24
CA PRO A 543 -8.03 -15.39 38.96
C PRO A 543 -8.44 -14.01 38.44
N ASN A 544 -7.50 -13.19 37.95
CA ASN A 544 -7.74 -11.87 37.37
C ASN A 544 -8.01 -12.00 35.89
N VAL A 545 -9.21 -11.68 35.45
CA VAL A 545 -9.63 -11.77 34.03
C VAL A 545 -10.40 -10.51 33.63
N LEU A 546 -10.59 -10.28 32.36
CA LEU A 546 -11.47 -9.23 31.88
C LEU A 546 -12.92 -9.54 32.34
N THR A 547 -13.48 -8.64 33.12
CA THR A 547 -14.85 -8.75 33.70
C THR A 547 -15.86 -7.83 33.02
N GLY A 548 -15.49 -7.34 31.82
CA GLY A 548 -16.33 -6.45 31.03
C GLY A 548 -17.71 -7.04 30.70
N ASP A 549 -18.64 -6.17 30.42
CA ASP A 549 -20.02 -6.42 30.01
C ASP A 549 -20.40 -5.49 28.83
N GLU A 550 -21.65 -5.47 28.42
CA GLU A 550 -22.17 -4.65 27.32
C GLU A 550 -22.02 -3.13 27.52
N SER A 551 -21.57 -2.66 28.67
CA SER A 551 -21.30 -1.26 28.99
C SER A 551 -19.79 -0.94 29.04
N THR A 552 -18.92 -1.91 28.79
CA THR A 552 -17.47 -1.84 29.00
C THR A 552 -16.73 -1.76 27.68
N ASN A 553 -15.90 -0.74 27.49
CA ASN A 553 -14.94 -0.72 26.38
C ASN A 553 -13.63 -1.41 26.78
N LEU A 554 -13.12 -2.27 25.90
CA LEU A 554 -11.89 -3.02 26.10
C LEU A 554 -10.78 -2.49 25.19
N PHE A 555 -9.64 -2.16 25.80
CA PHE A 555 -8.40 -1.85 25.11
C PHE A 555 -7.44 -3.04 25.26
N VAL A 556 -6.97 -3.61 24.15
CA VAL A 556 -6.03 -4.74 24.16
C VAL A 556 -4.78 -4.37 23.37
N PHE A 557 -3.61 -4.57 23.96
CA PHE A 557 -2.33 -4.34 23.30
C PHE A 557 -1.42 -5.55 23.49
N TRP A 558 -0.83 -6.00 22.37
CA TRP A 558 0.08 -7.15 22.34
C TRP A 558 1.38 -6.76 21.65
N SER A 559 2.54 -7.02 22.27
CA SER A 559 3.86 -6.88 21.66
C SER A 559 4.68 -8.16 21.84
N GLY A 560 5.29 -8.64 20.75
CA GLY A 560 6.08 -9.86 20.76
C GLY A 560 6.55 -10.30 19.38
N HIS A 561 6.97 -11.56 19.27
CA HIS A 561 7.24 -12.19 17.98
C HIS A 561 5.96 -12.76 17.36
N GLY A 562 6.00 -12.98 16.04
CA GLY A 562 4.93 -13.64 15.29
C GLY A 562 5.49 -14.48 14.15
N THR A 563 4.74 -15.51 13.80
CA THR A 563 4.97 -16.36 12.63
C THR A 563 3.67 -16.42 11.80
N PRO A 564 3.72 -16.84 10.54
CA PRO A 564 2.49 -17.01 9.77
C PRO A 564 1.45 -17.85 10.50
N GLY A 565 0.29 -17.26 10.77
CA GLY A 565 -0.83 -17.90 11.46
C GLY A 565 -0.76 -17.99 12.98
N ALA A 566 0.28 -17.42 13.65
CA ALA A 566 0.38 -17.45 15.10
C ALA A 566 1.13 -16.26 15.71
N LEU A 567 0.62 -15.77 16.86
CA LEU A 567 1.35 -14.88 17.78
C LEU A 567 2.21 -15.72 18.71
N CYS A 568 3.53 -15.52 18.70
CA CYS A 568 4.46 -16.32 19.51
C CYS A 568 4.28 -16.05 21.01
N TRP A 569 4.50 -17.06 21.81
CA TRP A 569 4.48 -17.00 23.27
C TRP A 569 5.83 -17.50 23.79
N ASP A 570 6.66 -16.58 24.28
CA ASP A 570 8.03 -16.78 24.74
C ASP A 570 8.99 -17.30 23.64
N GLU A 571 8.77 -18.49 23.12
CA GLU A 571 9.53 -19.09 22.02
C GLU A 571 8.76 -19.03 20.69
N ILE A 572 9.50 -18.97 19.58
CA ILE A 572 8.92 -18.90 18.23
C ILE A 572 8.02 -20.10 17.91
N THR A 573 8.29 -21.25 18.52
CA THR A 573 7.55 -22.51 18.27
C THR A 573 6.29 -22.68 19.13
N ASN A 574 6.12 -21.84 20.16
CA ASN A 574 4.97 -21.88 21.05
C ASN A 574 4.15 -20.58 20.86
N GLY A 575 2.93 -20.69 20.43
CA GLY A 575 2.17 -19.48 20.11
C GLY A 575 0.66 -19.69 20.11
N LEU A 576 -0.05 -18.56 20.07
CA LEU A 576 -1.49 -18.46 19.96
C LEU A 576 -1.88 -18.44 18.48
N THR A 577 -2.49 -19.51 18.00
CA THR A 577 -2.90 -19.63 16.60
C THR A 577 -4.13 -18.75 16.28
N SER A 578 -4.31 -18.46 14.99
CA SER A 578 -5.49 -17.75 14.47
C SER A 578 -6.81 -18.42 14.87
N ALA A 579 -6.86 -19.77 14.86
CA ALA A 579 -8.04 -20.54 15.30
C ALA A 579 -8.33 -20.37 16.81
N GLN A 580 -7.28 -20.36 17.64
CA GLN A 580 -7.44 -20.13 19.09
C GLN A 580 -7.86 -18.68 19.39
N MET A 581 -7.32 -17.70 18.68
CA MET A 581 -7.74 -16.30 18.80
C MET A 581 -9.22 -16.15 18.40
N ASN A 582 -9.61 -16.65 17.24
CA ASN A 582 -11.01 -16.61 16.80
C ASN A 582 -11.97 -17.27 17.80
N ALA A 583 -11.63 -18.46 18.30
CA ALA A 583 -12.42 -19.16 19.32
C ALA A 583 -12.50 -18.36 20.63
N THR A 584 -11.45 -17.66 21.00
CA THR A 584 -11.40 -16.83 22.22
C THR A 584 -12.30 -15.59 22.08
N LEU A 585 -12.22 -14.90 20.94
CA LEU A 585 -13.09 -13.76 20.63
C LEU A 585 -14.57 -14.19 20.55
N THR A 586 -14.82 -15.38 20.00
CA THR A 586 -16.17 -15.98 19.99
C THR A 586 -16.72 -16.19 21.41
N ARG A 587 -15.89 -16.70 22.34
CA ARG A 587 -16.29 -16.86 23.75
C ARG A 587 -16.58 -15.50 24.42
N LEU A 588 -15.72 -14.52 24.19
CA LEU A 588 -15.91 -13.15 24.72
C LEU A 588 -17.20 -12.52 24.19
N ALA A 589 -17.45 -12.64 22.89
CA ALA A 589 -18.69 -12.14 22.26
C ALA A 589 -19.93 -12.85 22.77
N SER A 590 -19.90 -14.19 22.90
CA SER A 590 -21.04 -15.01 23.32
C SER A 590 -21.52 -14.71 24.76
N ARG A 591 -20.62 -14.17 25.62
CA ARG A 591 -21.01 -13.77 26.99
C ARG A 591 -21.38 -12.29 27.11
N ASN A 592 -21.45 -11.54 26.01
CA ASN A 592 -21.60 -10.07 25.99
C ASN A 592 -20.54 -9.36 26.85
N GLY A 593 -19.28 -9.79 26.74
CA GLY A 593 -18.20 -9.39 27.63
C GLY A 593 -17.58 -8.03 27.31
N TYR A 594 -18.17 -7.27 26.41
CA TYR A 594 -17.70 -5.95 26.00
C TYR A 594 -18.83 -5.13 25.35
N ARG A 595 -18.68 -3.82 25.37
CA ARG A 595 -19.46 -2.88 24.55
C ARG A 595 -18.77 -2.71 23.18
N LYS A 596 -17.50 -2.31 23.21
CA LYS A 596 -16.59 -2.26 22.07
C LYS A 596 -15.21 -2.77 22.46
N LEU A 597 -14.46 -3.32 21.51
CA LEU A 597 -13.09 -3.76 21.70
C LEU A 597 -12.20 -3.19 20.61
N ALA A 598 -11.11 -2.52 20.99
CA ALA A 598 -10.01 -2.15 20.12
C ALA A 598 -8.75 -2.92 20.53
N MET A 599 -8.18 -3.69 19.59
CA MET A 599 -6.98 -4.49 19.83
C MET A 599 -5.87 -4.07 18.87
N PHE A 600 -4.70 -3.81 19.43
CA PHE A 600 -3.49 -3.42 18.70
C PHE A 600 -2.42 -4.49 18.87
N VAL A 601 -1.84 -4.97 17.77
CA VAL A 601 -0.94 -6.13 17.77
C VAL A 601 0.36 -5.80 17.06
N GLU A 602 1.43 -5.68 17.83
CA GLU A 602 2.80 -5.42 17.39
C GLU A 602 3.58 -6.74 17.29
N THR A 603 3.41 -7.45 16.18
CA THR A 603 4.19 -8.66 15.86
C THR A 603 4.41 -8.79 14.35
N CYS A 604 5.45 -9.54 13.97
CA CYS A 604 5.60 -10.01 12.59
C CYS A 604 4.38 -10.83 12.19
N TYR A 605 3.98 -10.78 10.92
CA TYR A 605 2.85 -11.56 10.37
C TYR A 605 1.53 -11.41 11.11
N SER A 606 1.37 -10.33 11.89
CA SER A 606 0.20 -10.15 12.77
C SER A 606 -1.13 -10.21 12.02
N GLY A 607 -1.20 -9.72 10.80
CA GLY A 607 -2.36 -9.82 9.94
C GLY A 607 -2.84 -11.26 9.72
N SER A 608 -1.94 -12.22 9.61
CA SER A 608 -2.27 -13.64 9.37
C SER A 608 -3.09 -14.29 10.48
N VAL A 609 -3.09 -13.70 11.67
CA VAL A 609 -3.90 -14.19 12.80
C VAL A 609 -5.32 -13.64 12.74
N PHE A 610 -5.51 -12.42 12.22
CA PHE A 610 -6.78 -11.71 12.28
C PHE A 610 -7.60 -11.77 10.98
N GLU A 611 -7.04 -12.25 9.87
CA GLU A 611 -7.80 -12.48 8.63
C GLU A 611 -9.07 -13.34 8.82
N CYS A 612 -9.02 -14.32 9.72
CA CYS A 612 -10.18 -15.16 10.03
C CYS A 612 -11.05 -14.63 11.18
N CYS A 613 -10.64 -13.53 11.83
CA CYS A 613 -11.36 -12.94 12.97
C CYS A 613 -12.38 -11.90 12.49
N THR A 614 -13.38 -12.34 11.76
CA THR A 614 -14.44 -11.49 11.17
C THR A 614 -15.80 -11.81 11.75
N GLY A 615 -16.77 -10.90 11.58
CA GLY A 615 -18.14 -11.08 12.04
C GLY A 615 -18.37 -10.82 13.53
N PHE A 616 -17.44 -10.12 14.21
CA PHE A 616 -17.55 -9.75 15.62
C PHE A 616 -18.10 -8.32 15.79
N PRO A 617 -19.38 -8.12 16.16
CA PRO A 617 -19.92 -6.77 16.34
C PRO A 617 -19.14 -5.98 17.40
N GLY A 618 -18.77 -4.74 17.09
CA GLY A 618 -18.07 -3.85 18.02
C GLY A 618 -16.60 -4.17 18.30
N MET A 619 -15.98 -5.12 17.59
CA MET A 619 -14.55 -5.37 17.67
C MET A 619 -13.83 -4.81 16.45
N VAL A 620 -12.61 -4.29 16.66
CA VAL A 620 -11.69 -3.88 15.60
C VAL A 620 -10.25 -4.25 15.97
N PHE A 621 -9.49 -4.73 15.00
CA PHE A 621 -8.11 -5.21 15.20
C PHE A 621 -7.17 -4.46 14.31
N TYR A 622 -6.16 -3.77 14.90
CA TYR A 622 -5.08 -3.11 14.22
C TYR A 622 -3.82 -3.96 14.33
N THR A 623 -3.18 -4.26 13.21
CA THR A 623 -1.96 -5.08 13.18
C THR A 623 -0.79 -4.32 12.58
N ALA A 624 0.40 -4.47 13.16
CA ALA A 624 1.61 -3.77 12.74
C ALA A 624 2.13 -4.22 11.37
N ALA A 625 1.71 -5.39 10.91
CA ALA A 625 2.15 -6.00 9.66
C ALA A 625 1.00 -6.72 8.98
N ASN A 626 1.07 -6.85 7.66
CA ASN A 626 0.17 -7.69 6.88
C ASN A 626 0.47 -9.20 7.10
N PRO A 627 -0.32 -10.13 6.54
CA PRO A 627 -0.13 -11.57 6.74
C PRO A 627 1.22 -12.14 6.29
N ASN A 628 1.95 -11.44 5.42
CA ASN A 628 3.09 -12.00 4.69
C ASN A 628 4.43 -11.32 5.01
N GLU A 629 4.47 -10.40 5.99
CA GLU A 629 5.66 -9.60 6.27
C GLU A 629 5.99 -9.51 7.76
N THR A 630 7.19 -8.99 8.03
CA THR A 630 7.66 -8.73 9.40
C THR A 630 7.39 -7.29 9.82
N SER A 631 6.97 -7.06 11.06
CA SER A 631 6.98 -5.73 11.68
C SER A 631 8.41 -5.25 11.95
N LYS A 632 8.59 -3.97 12.21
CA LYS A 632 9.93 -3.35 12.32
C LYS A 632 10.19 -2.77 13.69
N ALA A 633 11.41 -3.03 14.18
CA ALA A 633 11.97 -2.31 15.32
C ALA A 633 12.25 -0.85 14.94
N ASP A 634 12.26 0.05 15.92
CA ASP A 634 12.38 1.49 15.68
C ASP A 634 13.70 2.07 16.17
N VAL A 635 13.90 2.19 17.47
CA VAL A 635 15.03 2.88 18.05
C VAL A 635 16.13 1.88 18.44
N PHE A 636 17.30 1.94 17.78
CA PHE A 636 18.46 1.14 18.14
C PHE A 636 19.39 1.94 19.05
N ASN A 637 19.71 1.38 20.22
CA ASN A 637 20.70 1.95 21.14
C ASN A 637 22.05 1.25 20.92
N THR A 638 23.02 1.97 20.36
CA THR A 638 24.36 1.45 20.05
C THR A 638 25.16 1.06 21.29
N ASP A 639 24.97 1.78 22.40
CA ASP A 639 25.72 1.52 23.65
C ASP A 639 25.23 0.25 24.34
N LEU A 640 23.94 -0.05 24.23
CA LEU A 640 23.31 -1.23 24.83
C LEU A 640 23.25 -2.42 23.87
N GLY A 641 23.46 -2.19 22.57
CA GLY A 641 23.36 -3.20 21.51
C GLY A 641 21.96 -3.78 21.32
N ILE A 642 20.91 -3.01 21.61
CA ILE A 642 19.51 -3.45 21.57
C ILE A 642 18.60 -2.47 20.84
N TRP A 643 17.50 -3.00 20.34
CA TRP A 643 16.34 -2.21 19.92
C TRP A 643 15.49 -1.86 21.14
N MET A 644 15.12 -0.59 21.31
CA MET A 644 14.40 -0.08 22.48
C MET A 644 12.89 -0.02 22.29
N SER A 645 12.40 0.01 21.06
CA SER A 645 10.97 0.11 20.69
C SER A 645 10.69 -0.54 19.35
N ASN A 646 9.40 -0.65 18.99
CA ASN A 646 8.94 -1.03 17.68
C ASN A 646 8.19 0.12 17.00
N ARG A 647 8.24 0.17 15.67
CA ARG A 647 7.79 1.32 14.88
C ARG A 647 6.28 1.58 14.97
N PHE A 648 5.46 0.54 14.85
CA PHE A 648 4.01 0.68 14.99
C PHE A 648 3.64 1.21 16.39
N THR A 649 4.27 0.67 17.43
CA THR A 649 3.99 1.10 18.81
C THR A 649 4.44 2.54 19.06
N SER A 650 5.63 2.94 18.59
CA SER A 650 6.09 4.34 18.67
C SER A 650 5.09 5.29 17.99
N THR A 651 4.63 4.94 16.79
CA THR A 651 3.64 5.73 16.05
C THR A 651 2.29 5.79 16.78
N LEU A 652 1.85 4.67 17.36
CA LEU A 652 0.61 4.63 18.16
C LEU A 652 0.69 5.57 19.36
N ILE A 653 1.77 5.51 20.12
CA ILE A 653 2.01 6.34 21.31
C ILE A 653 2.04 7.83 20.93
N GLU A 654 2.77 8.22 19.88
CA GLU A 654 2.85 9.59 19.40
C GLU A 654 1.45 10.19 19.11
N ASN A 655 0.57 9.39 18.51
CA ASN A 655 -0.79 9.83 18.16
C ASN A 655 -1.74 9.87 19.36
N LEU A 656 -1.52 9.05 20.36
CA LEU A 656 -2.39 8.99 21.56
C LEU A 656 -1.94 9.95 22.68
N THR A 657 -0.64 10.29 22.76
CA THR A 657 -0.10 11.21 23.79
C THR A 657 -0.65 12.64 23.65
N ASN A 658 -0.93 13.08 22.43
CA ASN A 658 -1.31 14.47 22.13
C ASN A 658 -2.74 14.86 22.54
N LYS A 659 -3.46 14.08 23.34
CA LYS A 659 -4.81 14.36 23.88
C LYS A 659 -5.81 15.05 22.93
N SER A 660 -5.52 15.08 21.63
CA SER A 660 -6.46 15.56 20.62
C SER A 660 -7.40 14.41 20.29
N VAL A 661 -8.70 14.69 20.31
CA VAL A 661 -9.71 13.74 19.86
C VAL A 661 -9.33 13.26 18.47
N ILE A 662 -8.98 11.98 18.34
CA ILE A 662 -8.65 11.37 17.07
C ILE A 662 -9.69 10.31 16.71
N SER A 663 -10.25 10.37 15.50
CA SER A 663 -11.12 9.31 15.02
C SER A 663 -10.34 8.01 14.85
N MET A 664 -11.03 6.88 15.01
CA MET A 664 -10.41 5.56 14.76
C MET A 664 -9.88 5.46 13.31
N ARG A 665 -10.56 6.12 12.38
CA ARG A 665 -10.13 6.20 10.98
C ARG A 665 -8.86 7.04 10.80
N ASP A 666 -8.79 8.24 11.41
CA ASP A 666 -7.60 9.08 11.31
C ASP A 666 -6.40 8.45 11.99
N LEU A 667 -6.62 7.77 13.12
CA LEU A 667 -5.58 6.96 13.76
C LEU A 667 -5.04 5.91 12.80
N TYR A 668 -5.92 5.15 12.13
CA TYR A 668 -5.49 4.18 11.14
C TYR A 668 -4.64 4.82 10.04
N ASN A 669 -5.09 5.92 9.45
CA ASN A 669 -4.35 6.62 8.40
C ASN A 669 -2.95 7.02 8.85
N ARG A 670 -2.83 7.55 10.08
CA ARG A 670 -1.52 7.95 10.63
C ARG A 670 -0.64 6.74 10.94
N LEU A 671 -1.20 5.67 11.47
CA LEU A 671 -0.46 4.41 11.68
C LEU A 671 0.02 3.85 10.35
N PHE A 672 -0.85 3.82 9.32
CA PHE A 672 -0.53 3.31 8.01
C PHE A 672 0.60 4.11 7.33
N ILE A 673 0.54 5.44 7.40
CA ILE A 673 1.53 6.33 6.76
C ILE A 673 2.88 6.31 7.51
N ASN A 674 2.86 6.30 8.85
CA ASN A 674 4.06 6.55 9.65
C ASN A 674 4.75 5.28 10.15
N THR A 675 4.12 4.10 10.03
CA THR A 675 4.77 2.81 10.34
C THR A 675 5.59 2.35 9.15
N VAL A 676 6.78 2.93 9.00
CA VAL A 676 7.66 2.67 7.86
C VAL A 676 8.21 1.25 7.90
N GLY A 677 8.17 0.56 6.77
CA GLY A 677 8.76 -0.77 6.58
C GLY A 677 7.85 -1.94 6.89
N SER A 678 6.59 -1.70 7.30
CA SER A 678 5.52 -2.70 7.35
C SER A 678 4.16 -2.05 7.11
N HIS A 679 3.15 -2.85 6.72
CA HIS A 679 1.82 -2.37 6.38
C HIS A 679 0.85 -2.61 7.54
N VAL A 680 0.44 -1.52 8.16
CA VAL A 680 -0.60 -1.57 9.19
C VAL A 680 -1.92 -1.98 8.55
N MET A 681 -2.54 -3.02 9.08
CA MET A 681 -3.83 -3.51 8.61
C MET A 681 -4.91 -3.32 9.68
N VAL A 682 -6.16 -3.25 9.23
CA VAL A 682 -7.33 -3.23 10.12
C VAL A 682 -8.26 -4.37 9.71
N TYR A 683 -8.71 -5.13 10.69
CA TYR A 683 -9.61 -6.27 10.48
C TYR A 683 -10.92 -6.07 11.22
N ASN A 684 -12.00 -6.65 10.69
CA ASN A 684 -13.36 -6.63 11.24
C ASN A 684 -13.98 -5.22 11.37
N ALA A 685 -13.46 -4.24 10.62
CA ALA A 685 -13.90 -2.85 10.67
C ALA A 685 -15.38 -2.68 10.30
N GLU A 686 -15.87 -3.47 9.35
CA GLU A 686 -17.25 -3.51 8.87
C GLU A 686 -18.27 -3.88 9.98
N ASN A 687 -17.81 -4.61 10.99
CA ASN A 687 -18.63 -5.04 12.12
C ASN A 687 -18.46 -4.14 13.36
N PHE A 688 -17.49 -3.24 13.36
CA PHE A 688 -17.22 -2.34 14.48
C PHE A 688 -18.22 -1.18 14.55
N GLY A 689 -18.67 -0.69 13.42
CA GLY A 689 -19.46 0.51 13.28
C GLY A 689 -18.69 1.61 12.53
N ASN A 690 -19.15 2.86 12.63
CA ASN A 690 -18.56 3.96 11.87
C ASN A 690 -17.23 4.43 12.49
N LEU A 691 -16.09 4.05 11.92
CA LEU A 691 -14.77 4.45 12.39
C LEU A 691 -14.48 5.96 12.21
N TYR A 692 -15.16 6.64 11.32
CA TYR A 692 -15.03 8.10 11.17
C TYR A 692 -15.63 8.86 12.34
N ASN A 693 -16.73 8.32 12.92
CA ASN A 693 -17.44 8.91 14.04
C ASN A 693 -17.05 8.30 15.39
N SER A 694 -16.27 7.23 15.40
CA SER A 694 -15.77 6.60 16.63
C SER A 694 -14.41 7.21 16.98
N SER A 695 -14.24 7.64 18.23
CA SER A 695 -12.99 8.22 18.72
C SER A 695 -12.18 7.21 19.52
N MET A 696 -10.84 7.33 19.46
CA MET A 696 -9.94 6.60 20.36
C MET A 696 -10.16 6.97 21.83
N ASP A 697 -10.69 8.18 22.10
CA ASP A 697 -11.03 8.61 23.46
C ASP A 697 -12.02 7.67 24.15
N GLU A 698 -12.89 6.98 23.38
CA GLU A 698 -13.79 5.98 23.93
C GLU A 698 -13.07 4.80 24.59
N PHE A 699 -11.77 4.62 24.33
CA PHE A 699 -10.97 3.50 24.83
C PHE A 699 -9.88 3.91 25.81
N ILE A 700 -9.34 5.12 25.70
CA ILE A 700 -8.18 5.54 26.50
C ILE A 700 -8.51 6.53 27.62
N ASN A 701 -9.72 7.11 27.65
CA ASN A 701 -10.17 8.03 28.68
C ASN A 701 -11.28 7.38 29.52
N PRO A 702 -10.95 6.69 30.64
CA PRO A 702 -11.90 5.98 31.48
C PRO A 702 -12.84 6.88 32.26
#